data_e96b70b981970e5d4bbc3355699fad48
#
_entry.id   e96b70b981970e5d4bbc3355699fad48
#
_cell.length_a   1.000
_cell.length_b   1.000
_cell.length_c   1.000
_cell.angle_alpha   90.00
_cell.angle_beta   90.00
_cell.angle_gamma   90.00
#
_symmetry.space_group_name_H-M   'P 1'
#
loop_
_entity.id
_entity.type
_entity.pdbx_description
1 polymer ?
#
loop_
_entity_poly.entity_id
_entity_poly.type
_entity_poly.pdbx_seq_one_letter_code
_entity_poly.pdbx_strand_id
1 'polypeptide(L)'
;MLKKVFFASALLLTINSLDLYAQYQFTALVLDEESEEPLIGATIYAEKLELGGVTDTNGKTVISDIPAGQHEFKISFVGYEPQSIRLTFPLDNPSATLTFKLHHEHDEMEEVVVSSTRSSRTIDDIPTRIEVIAGEELAEKGNMKPGDIRMLLNESTGIRTQQTSATSYNSSIRIQGLDGKYTQLLRDGLPLFSGYSGSLSLMQIAPLDLKQVEVIKGANSTLYGGGAIAGLVNLISKDPKSEPELSMMFNGTSALGLDVSSFYANRNEKIGTTIFASYNKGTAYDPADTGLTAIPEFDRFTLNPKLFIYPKEETTIEIGLNMVKEERLGGNIDYINGEDVNNPYYELNETDRVSSQVLIDHAFTDNFKASFKNSISYFDRRIEIPDYSFSGLQFSSFSELNFNYVMENSEWIGGLNLWTDNFDQSEGGSGFNHNFQENTAGIFLQNTYDFSENIAVESGLRLDYNNQYGFFPLPRLSLMYNPTTQLTFRMGGGLGYKTPTVFSEEAETLQFQNVRPLNRTELSAERSYGANFDINYSYSFTEKLSLTSNALFFYTQIENPLNLVPVQNQFEFIQSAGYVDSKGIELNLKWGYEDFKLFTGYTFADVNRTNNNATVQMPLVAKHRLNNVLMYEKHGNFWLGLEAYYFSPQILNDGEIGQSYWIFGLMSEKRFSEMFSVFLNFENFTDTRQTAFDTVYRGNIDNPQFRDIYAPVDGFVINGGLKLRLL
;
A
#
# COMPACT_ATOMS: atom_id res chain seq x y z
N MET A 1 -5.77 41.48 -89.87
CA MET A 1 -4.59 41.42 -88.93
C MET A 1 -4.93 41.79 -87.52
N LEU A 2 -6.03 42.45 -87.19
CA LEU A 2 -6.38 42.87 -85.83
C LEU A 2 -6.87 41.69 -84.89
N LYS A 3 -7.44 40.62 -85.43
CA LYS A 3 -7.95 39.50 -84.61
C LYS A 3 -6.85 38.56 -84.09
N LYS A 4 -5.65 38.55 -84.63
CA LYS A 4 -4.52 37.70 -84.13
C LYS A 4 -3.69 38.42 -83.08
N VAL A 5 -3.75 39.72 -82.92
CA VAL A 5 -3.05 40.49 -81.87
C VAL A 5 -3.81 40.43 -80.56
N PHE A 6 -5.15 40.37 -80.58
CA PHE A 6 -5.97 40.26 -79.37
C PHE A 6 -5.88 38.89 -78.70
N PHE A 7 -5.64 37.79 -79.44
CA PHE A 7 -5.48 36.47 -78.87
C PHE A 7 -4.11 36.24 -78.22
N ALA A 8 -3.08 36.88 -78.74
CA ALA A 8 -1.72 36.86 -78.20
C ALA A 8 -1.62 37.67 -76.88
N SER A 9 -2.34 38.82 -76.80
CA SER A 9 -2.39 39.66 -75.58
C SER A 9 -3.27 39.06 -74.51
N ALA A 10 -4.32 38.29 -74.82
CA ALA A 10 -5.16 37.57 -73.87
C ALA A 10 -4.44 36.32 -73.30
N LEU A 11 -3.57 35.68 -74.10
CA LEU A 11 -2.77 34.54 -73.67
C LEU A 11 -1.58 34.94 -72.78
N LEU A 12 -1.04 36.18 -72.96
CA LEU A 12 0.01 36.73 -72.10
C LEU A 12 -0.52 37.28 -70.78
N LEU A 13 -1.83 37.60 -70.66
CA LEU A 13 -2.47 38.04 -69.42
C LEU A 13 -2.96 36.85 -68.50
N THR A 14 -3.06 35.65 -69.06
CA THR A 14 -3.41 34.42 -68.27
C THR A 14 -2.21 33.68 -67.70
N ILE A 15 -0.96 34.07 -68.04
CA ILE A 15 0.27 33.45 -67.54
C ILE A 15 0.84 34.18 -66.32
N ASN A 16 0.25 35.30 -65.85
CA ASN A 16 0.78 36.12 -64.74
C ASN A 16 0.08 35.94 -63.41
N SER A 17 -0.59 34.84 -63.18
CA SER A 17 -1.09 34.45 -61.83
C SER A 17 -0.63 33.06 -61.40
N LEU A 18 0.64 32.75 -61.66
CA LEU A 18 1.34 31.78 -60.80
C LEU A 18 1.79 32.57 -59.58
N ASP A 19 0.95 32.53 -58.56
CA ASP A 19 1.34 32.86 -57.16
C ASP A 19 2.52 31.97 -56.81
N LEU A 20 3.74 32.49 -56.93
CA LEU A 20 4.94 31.90 -56.35
C LEU A 20 4.80 32.05 -54.83
N TYR A 21 4.11 31.14 -54.20
CA TYR A 21 4.17 31.01 -52.75
C TYR A 21 5.61 30.68 -52.37
N ALA A 22 6.26 31.60 -51.69
CA ALA A 22 7.55 31.35 -51.10
C ALA A 22 7.39 30.20 -50.08
N GLN A 23 8.00 29.06 -50.40
CA GLN A 23 8.01 27.89 -49.50
C GLN A 23 9.22 27.98 -48.60
N TYR A 24 9.00 27.90 -47.29
CA TYR A 24 10.03 27.94 -46.27
C TYR A 24 10.29 26.55 -45.72
N GLN A 25 11.43 26.37 -45.08
CA GLN A 25 11.76 25.14 -44.37
C GLN A 25 12.49 25.47 -43.07
N PHE A 26 12.45 24.54 -42.10
CA PHE A 26 13.31 24.60 -40.93
C PHE A 26 13.79 23.21 -40.55
N THR A 27 14.94 23.17 -39.87
CA THR A 27 15.49 21.95 -39.28
C THR A 27 15.15 21.94 -37.83
N ALA A 28 14.57 20.84 -37.33
CA ALA A 28 14.30 20.58 -35.95
C ALA A 28 15.25 19.52 -35.41
N LEU A 29 15.63 19.65 -34.15
CA LEU A 29 16.31 18.64 -33.33
C LEU A 29 15.43 18.39 -32.09
N VAL A 30 15.05 17.14 -31.86
CA VAL A 30 14.25 16.76 -30.71
C VAL A 30 15.11 15.92 -29.75
N LEU A 31 15.20 16.35 -28.51
CA LEU A 31 16.00 15.75 -27.48
C LEU A 31 15.10 15.37 -26.28
N ASP A 32 15.51 14.38 -25.53
CA ASP A 32 15.05 14.15 -24.17
C ASP A 32 15.51 15.31 -23.26
N GLU A 33 14.64 15.79 -22.39
CA GLU A 33 14.96 16.97 -21.56
C GLU A 33 15.95 16.63 -20.44
N GLU A 34 15.93 15.41 -19.90
CA GLU A 34 16.77 14.98 -18.77
C GLU A 34 18.12 14.43 -19.24
N SER A 35 18.12 13.50 -20.19
CA SER A 35 19.35 12.85 -20.69
C SER A 35 20.07 13.64 -21.78
N GLU A 36 19.39 14.61 -22.42
CA GLU A 36 19.83 15.31 -23.62
C GLU A 36 20.14 14.38 -24.81
N GLU A 37 19.66 13.13 -24.78
CA GLU A 37 19.81 12.19 -25.88
C GLU A 37 18.82 12.49 -27.02
N PRO A 38 19.21 12.23 -28.30
CA PRO A 38 18.35 12.48 -29.45
C PRO A 38 17.17 11.49 -29.49
N LEU A 39 15.94 12.00 -29.58
CA LEU A 39 14.73 11.18 -29.72
C LEU A 39 14.52 10.78 -31.19
N ILE A 40 14.76 9.50 -31.48
CA ILE A 40 14.64 8.88 -32.80
C ILE A 40 13.18 8.48 -33.06
N GLY A 41 12.57 8.97 -34.14
CA GLY A 41 11.17 8.68 -34.44
C GLY A 41 10.18 9.68 -33.87
N ALA A 42 10.61 10.76 -33.22
CA ALA A 42 9.73 11.83 -32.77
C ALA A 42 9.05 12.50 -33.99
N THR A 43 7.77 12.84 -33.86
CA THR A 43 6.95 13.41 -34.91
C THR A 43 6.77 14.90 -34.68
N ILE A 44 7.00 15.72 -35.71
CA ILE A 44 6.65 17.15 -35.76
C ILE A 44 5.60 17.33 -36.84
N TYR A 45 4.41 17.83 -36.47
CA TYR A 45 3.28 17.93 -37.39
C TYR A 45 2.51 19.23 -37.24
N ALA A 46 2.20 19.88 -38.35
CA ALA A 46 1.32 21.05 -38.43
C ALA A 46 -0.03 20.62 -38.99
N GLU A 47 -1.03 20.44 -38.18
CA GLU A 47 -2.34 19.91 -38.55
C GLU A 47 -3.04 20.74 -39.66
N LYS A 48 -2.99 22.07 -39.53
CA LYS A 48 -3.63 22.99 -40.50
C LYS A 48 -2.94 23.03 -41.89
N LEU A 49 -1.70 22.58 -41.97
CA LEU A 49 -0.92 22.54 -43.19
C LEU A 49 -0.82 21.13 -43.76
N GLU A 50 -1.20 20.11 -43.02
CA GLU A 50 -0.99 18.69 -43.31
C GLU A 50 0.49 18.39 -43.64
N LEU A 51 1.42 19.14 -42.99
CA LEU A 51 2.86 18.99 -43.16
C LEU A 51 3.51 18.48 -41.89
N GLY A 52 4.48 17.59 -42.02
CA GLY A 52 5.22 17.07 -40.88
C GLY A 52 6.46 16.30 -41.28
N GLY A 53 7.21 15.87 -40.24
CA GLY A 53 8.41 15.07 -40.41
C GLY A 53 8.64 14.22 -39.17
N VAL A 54 9.43 13.14 -39.35
CA VAL A 54 9.86 12.22 -38.31
C VAL A 54 11.36 12.35 -38.14
N THR A 55 11.87 12.36 -36.88
CA THR A 55 13.29 12.53 -36.59
C THR A 55 14.10 11.28 -36.95
N ASP A 56 15.31 11.52 -37.44
CA ASP A 56 16.30 10.48 -37.78
C ASP A 56 17.07 9.97 -36.57
N THR A 57 18.11 9.15 -36.79
CA THR A 57 18.98 8.58 -35.76
C THR A 57 19.77 9.60 -34.92
N ASN A 58 19.79 10.88 -35.36
CA ASN A 58 20.40 11.98 -34.62
C ASN A 58 19.33 12.91 -34.00
N GLY A 59 18.08 12.49 -33.94
CA GLY A 59 16.97 13.30 -33.46
C GLY A 59 16.57 14.46 -34.37
N LYS A 60 17.00 14.47 -35.67
CA LYS A 60 16.79 15.58 -36.57
C LYS A 60 15.75 15.29 -37.64
N THR A 61 14.98 16.33 -38.02
CA THR A 61 14.09 16.30 -39.18
C THR A 61 14.06 17.67 -39.84
N VAL A 62 13.75 17.69 -41.14
CA VAL A 62 13.56 18.91 -41.91
C VAL A 62 12.11 18.96 -42.39
N ILE A 63 11.42 20.05 -42.10
CA ILE A 63 10.05 20.30 -42.59
C ILE A 63 10.13 21.37 -43.62
N SER A 64 9.68 21.06 -44.84
CA SER A 64 9.69 21.92 -46.03
C SER A 64 8.27 22.29 -46.45
N ASP A 65 8.19 23.11 -47.47
CA ASP A 65 6.96 23.56 -48.15
C ASP A 65 6.02 24.39 -47.25
N ILE A 66 6.57 25.08 -46.24
CA ILE A 66 5.80 25.87 -45.28
C ILE A 66 5.45 27.23 -45.92
N PRO A 67 4.17 27.64 -45.97
CA PRO A 67 3.77 28.95 -46.45
C PRO A 67 4.18 30.08 -45.49
N ALA A 68 4.25 31.31 -45.98
CA ALA A 68 4.48 32.49 -45.15
C ALA A 68 3.33 32.69 -44.17
N GLY A 69 3.66 33.11 -42.91
CA GLY A 69 2.67 33.34 -41.85
C GLY A 69 3.00 32.62 -40.59
N GLN A 70 2.07 32.68 -39.63
CA GLN A 70 2.19 31.99 -38.31
C GLN A 70 1.52 30.62 -38.39
N HIS A 71 2.28 29.57 -38.02
CA HIS A 71 1.83 28.19 -38.01
C HIS A 71 2.15 27.51 -36.68
N GLU A 72 1.28 26.64 -36.25
CA GLU A 72 1.43 25.85 -35.04
C GLU A 72 1.91 24.44 -35.40
N PHE A 73 2.99 24.00 -34.73
CA PHE A 73 3.58 22.68 -34.89
C PHE A 73 3.45 21.94 -33.55
N LYS A 74 2.94 20.72 -33.61
CA LYS A 74 2.89 19.80 -32.49
C LYS A 74 4.07 18.84 -32.61
N ILE A 75 4.89 18.78 -31.58
CA ILE A 75 6.00 17.85 -31.40
C ILE A 75 5.55 16.75 -30.46
N SER A 76 5.66 15.48 -30.85
CA SER A 76 5.24 14.36 -30.05
C SER A 76 6.16 13.16 -30.23
N PHE A 77 6.33 12.40 -29.16
CA PHE A 77 7.03 11.13 -29.15
C PHE A 77 6.34 10.20 -28.15
N VAL A 78 6.38 8.89 -28.38
CA VAL A 78 5.74 7.91 -27.48
C VAL A 78 6.41 7.96 -26.12
N GLY A 79 5.63 8.13 -25.02
CA GLY A 79 6.14 8.27 -23.66
C GLY A 79 6.59 9.69 -23.28
N TYR A 80 6.27 10.72 -24.10
CA TYR A 80 6.64 12.11 -23.84
C TYR A 80 5.43 13.03 -23.94
N GLU A 81 5.40 14.07 -23.12
CA GLU A 81 4.39 15.13 -23.19
C GLU A 81 4.48 15.86 -24.53
N PRO A 82 3.38 15.93 -25.31
CA PRO A 82 3.41 16.62 -26.59
C PRO A 82 3.54 18.13 -26.38
N GLN A 83 4.52 18.74 -27.05
CA GLN A 83 4.76 20.18 -27.04
C GLN A 83 4.17 20.85 -28.28
N SER A 84 3.47 21.98 -28.12
CA SER A 84 3.00 22.82 -29.24
C SER A 84 3.75 24.13 -29.31
N ILE A 85 4.25 24.48 -30.49
CA ILE A 85 4.98 25.74 -30.72
C ILE A 85 4.39 26.50 -31.92
N ARG A 86 4.34 27.84 -31.84
CA ARG A 86 3.95 28.70 -32.94
C ARG A 86 5.17 29.35 -33.54
N LEU A 87 5.43 29.09 -34.83
CA LEU A 87 6.51 29.66 -35.61
C LEU A 87 5.96 30.60 -36.70
N THR A 88 6.63 31.73 -36.90
CA THR A 88 6.27 32.69 -37.94
C THR A 88 7.30 32.62 -39.06
N PHE A 89 6.84 32.36 -40.29
CA PHE A 89 7.71 32.26 -41.46
C PHE A 89 7.60 33.52 -42.36
N PRO A 90 8.74 34.02 -42.86
CA PRO A 90 10.12 33.50 -42.75
C PRO A 90 10.66 33.60 -41.30
N LEU A 91 11.47 32.61 -40.90
CA LEU A 91 12.23 32.68 -39.66
C LEU A 91 13.32 33.74 -39.74
N ASP A 92 13.64 34.41 -38.65
CA ASP A 92 14.72 35.42 -38.58
C ASP A 92 16.08 34.83 -38.98
N ASN A 93 16.31 33.53 -38.63
CA ASN A 93 17.47 32.79 -39.07
C ASN A 93 17.05 31.46 -39.75
N PRO A 94 16.89 31.43 -41.08
CA PRO A 94 16.41 30.22 -41.77
C PRO A 94 17.35 29.01 -41.72
N SER A 95 18.61 29.20 -41.31
CA SER A 95 19.62 28.12 -41.21
C SER A 95 19.79 27.60 -39.80
N ALA A 96 19.09 28.13 -38.80
CA ALA A 96 19.17 27.69 -37.45
C ALA A 96 18.42 26.35 -37.26
N THR A 97 19.04 25.40 -36.54
CA THR A 97 18.35 24.23 -36.05
C THR A 97 17.55 24.62 -34.79
N LEU A 98 16.25 24.41 -34.80
CA LEU A 98 15.39 24.63 -33.65
C LEU A 98 15.46 23.39 -32.78
N THR A 99 15.87 23.53 -31.51
CA THR A 99 15.95 22.43 -30.57
C THR A 99 14.71 22.43 -29.71
N PHE A 100 14.05 21.29 -29.65
CA PHE A 100 12.90 21.01 -28.81
C PHE A 100 13.31 19.95 -27.78
N LYS A 101 13.06 20.22 -26.54
CA LYS A 101 13.28 19.24 -25.43
C LYS A 101 11.91 18.76 -25.00
N LEU A 102 11.67 17.48 -25.14
CA LEU A 102 10.44 16.83 -24.65
C LEU A 102 10.67 16.29 -23.26
N HIS A 103 9.70 16.51 -22.39
CA HIS A 103 9.65 15.95 -21.04
C HIS A 103 8.94 14.61 -21.10
N HIS A 104 9.43 13.62 -20.35
CA HIS A 104 8.73 12.35 -20.21
C HIS A 104 7.31 12.59 -19.71
N GLU A 105 6.33 11.99 -20.37
CA GLU A 105 4.96 11.96 -19.87
C GLU A 105 4.98 11.20 -18.55
N HIS A 106 4.69 11.88 -17.43
CA HIS A 106 4.68 11.27 -16.09
C HIS A 106 3.64 10.16 -15.90
N ASP A 107 2.95 9.76 -16.97
CA ASP A 107 2.08 8.57 -17.05
C ASP A 107 2.82 7.28 -17.44
N GLU A 108 4.15 7.28 -17.62
CA GLU A 108 4.87 6.02 -17.48
C GLU A 108 4.72 5.60 -16.02
N MET A 109 3.89 4.58 -15.81
CA MET A 109 4.03 3.76 -14.60
C MET A 109 5.51 3.43 -14.52
N GLU A 110 6.25 4.11 -13.61
CA GLU A 110 7.61 3.69 -13.27
C GLU A 110 7.54 2.18 -13.18
N GLU A 111 8.36 1.48 -13.97
CA GLU A 111 8.36 0.02 -13.99
C GLU A 111 8.44 -0.46 -12.54
N VAL A 112 7.31 -0.92 -12.00
CA VAL A 112 7.17 -1.16 -10.55
C VAL A 112 7.98 -2.38 -10.21
N VAL A 113 9.19 -2.15 -9.75
CA VAL A 113 10.06 -3.20 -9.19
C VAL A 113 9.52 -3.58 -7.82
N VAL A 114 9.24 -4.87 -7.65
CA VAL A 114 8.67 -5.41 -6.42
C VAL A 114 9.76 -5.95 -5.52
N SER A 115 9.85 -5.39 -4.31
CA SER A 115 10.85 -5.78 -3.31
C SER A 115 10.45 -7.06 -2.54
N SER A 116 9.15 -7.35 -2.43
CA SER A 116 8.64 -8.48 -1.63
C SER A 116 9.04 -9.85 -2.17
N THR A 117 9.38 -9.98 -3.44
CA THR A 117 9.83 -11.27 -4.01
C THR A 117 11.34 -11.46 -3.95
N ARG A 118 12.11 -10.43 -3.59
CA ARG A 118 13.58 -10.39 -3.69
C ARG A 118 14.11 -10.62 -5.11
N SER A 119 13.20 -10.65 -6.10
CA SER A 119 13.50 -10.81 -7.51
C SER A 119 13.95 -9.48 -8.12
N SER A 120 14.70 -9.55 -9.21
CA SER A 120 15.01 -8.41 -10.06
C SER A 120 13.94 -8.15 -11.12
N ARG A 121 12.86 -8.94 -11.14
CA ARG A 121 11.78 -8.90 -12.13
C ARG A 121 10.75 -7.82 -11.79
N THR A 122 10.08 -7.34 -12.81
CA THR A 122 8.95 -6.43 -12.69
C THR A 122 7.67 -7.17 -12.31
N ILE A 123 6.65 -6.44 -11.88
CA ILE A 123 5.37 -7.01 -11.44
C ILE A 123 4.70 -7.88 -12.52
N ASP A 124 4.91 -7.54 -13.80
CA ASP A 124 4.31 -8.27 -14.92
C ASP A 124 4.96 -9.61 -15.19
N ASP A 125 6.24 -9.77 -14.83
CA ASP A 125 7.06 -10.96 -15.08
C ASP A 125 7.15 -11.92 -13.89
N ILE A 126 6.42 -11.64 -12.81
CA ILE A 126 6.44 -12.46 -11.59
C ILE A 126 5.23 -13.40 -11.56
N PRO A 127 5.44 -14.76 -11.42
CA PRO A 127 4.35 -15.72 -11.28
C PRO A 127 3.52 -15.53 -9.99
N THR A 128 4.09 -14.93 -8.96
CA THR A 128 3.37 -14.56 -7.73
C THR A 128 2.54 -13.32 -7.97
N ARG A 129 1.23 -13.39 -7.64
CA ARG A 129 0.37 -12.22 -7.69
C ARG A 129 0.73 -11.23 -6.57
N ILE A 130 1.01 -10.01 -6.96
CA ILE A 130 1.28 -8.89 -6.06
C ILE A 130 0.36 -7.73 -6.43
N GLU A 131 -0.16 -7.05 -5.43
CA GLU A 131 -0.88 -5.80 -5.57
C GLU A 131 0.03 -4.68 -5.06
N VAL A 132 0.21 -3.65 -5.85
CA VAL A 132 1.07 -2.52 -5.51
C VAL A 132 0.24 -1.24 -5.53
N ILE A 133 0.35 -0.46 -4.47
CA ILE A 133 -0.21 0.89 -4.35
C ILE A 133 0.99 1.84 -4.34
N ALA A 134 1.15 2.64 -5.38
CA ALA A 134 2.30 3.52 -5.57
C ALA A 134 1.90 4.83 -6.27
N GLY A 135 2.83 5.77 -6.40
CA GLY A 135 2.67 7.01 -7.17
C GLY A 135 1.46 7.85 -6.72
N GLU A 136 0.65 8.27 -7.70
CA GLU A 136 -0.54 9.08 -7.45
C GLU A 136 -1.55 8.40 -6.55
N GLU A 137 -1.82 7.11 -6.75
CA GLU A 137 -2.78 6.35 -5.94
C GLU A 137 -2.40 6.36 -4.45
N LEU A 138 -1.10 6.20 -4.13
CA LEU A 138 -0.61 6.30 -2.76
C LEU A 138 -0.74 7.73 -2.20
N ALA A 139 -0.45 8.72 -3.02
CA ALA A 139 -0.54 10.13 -2.62
C ALA A 139 -1.98 10.59 -2.37
N GLU A 140 -2.94 10.13 -3.16
CA GLU A 140 -4.38 10.41 -3.02
C GLU A 140 -4.96 9.73 -1.79
N LYS A 141 -4.76 8.42 -1.66
CA LYS A 141 -5.22 7.63 -0.51
C LYS A 141 -4.57 8.09 0.80
N GLY A 142 -3.30 8.52 0.76
CA GLY A 142 -2.59 9.09 1.91
C GLY A 142 -3.19 10.39 2.46
N ASN A 143 -4.00 11.12 1.67
CA ASN A 143 -4.69 12.34 2.11
C ASN A 143 -5.91 12.06 2.97
N MET A 144 -6.52 10.88 2.86
CA MET A 144 -7.77 10.58 3.57
C MET A 144 -7.55 10.50 5.07
N LYS A 145 -6.51 9.81 5.52
CA LYS A 145 -6.06 9.77 6.91
C LYS A 145 -4.54 9.96 6.99
N PRO A 146 -4.05 11.20 6.93
CA PRO A 146 -2.60 11.46 6.90
C PRO A 146 -1.84 10.95 8.14
N GLY A 147 -2.53 10.72 9.24
CA GLY A 147 -1.94 10.21 10.47
C GLY A 147 -1.67 8.71 10.48
N ASP A 148 -2.34 7.90 9.62
CA ASP A 148 -2.17 6.45 9.62
C ASP A 148 -2.54 5.77 8.29
N ILE A 149 -2.10 4.51 8.10
CA ILE A 149 -2.30 3.75 6.84
C ILE A 149 -3.59 2.93 6.79
N ARG A 150 -4.48 2.98 7.79
CA ARG A 150 -5.67 2.12 7.84
C ARG A 150 -6.59 2.32 6.65
N MET A 151 -6.89 3.57 6.28
CA MET A 151 -7.75 3.86 5.13
C MET A 151 -7.13 3.37 3.82
N LEU A 152 -5.84 3.65 3.61
CA LEU A 152 -5.10 3.19 2.44
C LEU A 152 -5.21 1.66 2.23
N LEU A 153 -5.11 0.89 3.32
CA LEU A 153 -5.25 -0.56 3.27
C LEU A 153 -6.71 -1.02 3.13
N ASN A 154 -7.65 -0.34 3.76
CA ASN A 154 -9.07 -0.73 3.76
C ASN A 154 -9.74 -0.55 2.39
N GLU A 155 -9.20 0.29 1.53
CA GLU A 155 -9.67 0.45 0.15
C GLU A 155 -9.23 -0.70 -0.76
N SER A 156 -8.16 -1.41 -0.43
CA SER A 156 -7.73 -2.57 -1.20
C SER A 156 -8.74 -3.70 -1.08
N THR A 157 -9.12 -4.27 -2.23
CA THR A 157 -10.07 -5.39 -2.30
C THR A 157 -9.55 -6.58 -1.50
N GLY A 158 -10.40 -7.25 -0.72
CA GLY A 158 -10.01 -8.40 0.11
C GLY A 158 -9.27 -8.04 1.42
N ILE A 159 -8.94 -6.77 1.65
CA ILE A 159 -8.32 -6.29 2.89
C ILE A 159 -9.35 -5.50 3.71
N ARG A 160 -9.35 -5.70 5.01
CA ARG A 160 -10.15 -4.92 5.95
C ARG A 160 -9.33 -4.56 7.18
N THR A 161 -9.41 -3.31 7.61
CA THR A 161 -8.99 -2.90 8.94
C THR A 161 -10.17 -3.07 9.91
N GLN A 162 -10.00 -3.94 10.89
CA GLN A 162 -11.02 -4.26 11.90
C GLN A 162 -10.71 -3.53 13.19
N GLN A 163 -11.62 -2.65 13.64
CA GLN A 163 -11.51 -2.05 14.97
C GLN A 163 -11.73 -3.11 16.04
N THR A 164 -10.83 -3.19 17.03
CA THR A 164 -10.80 -4.20 18.10
C THR A 164 -11.15 -3.64 19.48
N SER A 165 -11.14 -2.31 19.65
CA SER A 165 -11.58 -1.64 20.88
C SER A 165 -12.63 -0.59 20.57
N ALA A 166 -13.65 -0.49 21.43
CA ALA A 166 -14.71 0.50 21.32
C ALA A 166 -14.24 1.91 21.70
N THR A 167 -13.27 2.03 22.59
CA THR A 167 -12.85 3.30 23.21
C THR A 167 -11.44 3.74 22.85
N SER A 168 -10.50 2.80 22.63
CA SER A 168 -9.11 3.13 22.31
C SER A 168 -8.78 3.10 20.83
N TYR A 169 -9.75 2.78 19.95
CA TYR A 169 -9.64 2.81 18.48
C TYR A 169 -8.60 1.87 17.89
N ASN A 170 -8.13 0.87 18.68
CA ASN A 170 -7.20 -0.16 18.22
C ASN A 170 -7.78 -0.90 17.01
N SER A 171 -6.91 -1.28 16.08
CA SER A 171 -7.34 -1.92 14.83
C SER A 171 -6.32 -2.95 14.37
N SER A 172 -6.82 -4.05 13.81
CA SER A 172 -6.03 -5.09 13.15
C SER A 172 -6.31 -5.15 11.65
N ILE A 173 -5.42 -5.79 10.90
CA ILE A 173 -5.59 -6.03 9.47
C ILE A 173 -6.11 -7.45 9.23
N ARG A 174 -7.17 -7.61 8.44
CA ARG A 174 -7.67 -8.90 7.99
C ARG A 174 -7.55 -9.01 6.48
N ILE A 175 -6.92 -10.08 5.99
CA ILE A 175 -6.82 -10.41 4.57
C ILE A 175 -7.71 -11.63 4.31
N GLN A 176 -8.61 -11.52 3.32
CA GLN A 176 -9.53 -12.58 2.92
C GLN A 176 -10.37 -13.12 4.10
N GLY A 177 -10.68 -12.24 5.07
CA GLY A 177 -11.47 -12.53 6.26
C GLY A 177 -10.75 -13.30 7.37
N LEU A 178 -9.46 -13.64 7.20
CA LEU A 178 -8.63 -14.26 8.24
C LEU A 178 -8.12 -13.21 9.24
N ASP A 179 -7.96 -13.62 10.50
CA ASP A 179 -7.52 -12.75 11.60
C ASP A 179 -6.12 -12.16 11.36
N GLY A 180 -5.88 -10.98 11.94
CA GLY A 180 -4.62 -10.24 11.78
C GLY A 180 -3.37 -11.01 12.20
N LYS A 181 -3.48 -11.95 13.15
CA LYS A 181 -2.36 -12.84 13.54
C LYS A 181 -1.77 -13.67 12.38
N TYR A 182 -2.53 -13.86 11.30
CA TYR A 182 -2.11 -14.60 10.09
C TYR A 182 -1.55 -13.71 8.98
N THR A 183 -1.47 -12.41 9.19
CA THR A 183 -0.90 -11.43 8.27
C THR A 183 0.44 -10.93 8.80
N GLN A 184 1.44 -10.88 7.93
CA GLN A 184 2.74 -10.32 8.28
C GLN A 184 2.86 -8.89 7.76
N LEU A 185 3.20 -7.94 8.65
CA LEU A 185 3.47 -6.56 8.30
C LEU A 185 4.97 -6.32 8.27
N LEU A 186 5.46 -5.78 7.16
CA LEU A 186 6.88 -5.51 6.91
C LEU A 186 7.09 -4.03 6.58
N ARG A 187 8.33 -3.56 6.82
CA ARG A 187 8.85 -2.31 6.28
C ARG A 187 10.21 -2.57 5.66
N ASP A 188 10.38 -2.22 4.39
CA ASP A 188 11.60 -2.49 3.59
C ASP A 188 12.04 -3.97 3.62
N GLY A 189 11.04 -4.87 3.71
CA GLY A 189 11.26 -6.31 3.83
C GLY A 189 11.70 -6.79 5.20
N LEU A 190 11.70 -5.94 6.22
CA LEU A 190 11.98 -6.26 7.62
C LEU A 190 10.67 -6.37 8.40
N PRO A 191 10.51 -7.37 9.31
CA PRO A 191 9.32 -7.47 10.17
C PRO A 191 9.15 -6.20 10.99
N LEU A 192 7.96 -5.58 10.88
CA LEU A 192 7.71 -4.31 11.53
C LEU A 192 7.09 -4.51 12.92
N PHE A 193 6.04 -5.32 12.98
CA PHE A 193 5.30 -5.54 14.20
C PHE A 193 4.77 -6.98 14.27
N SER A 194 4.97 -7.64 15.40
CA SER A 194 4.42 -8.96 15.66
C SER A 194 4.16 -9.16 17.16
N GLY A 195 3.32 -10.10 17.52
CA GLY A 195 3.03 -10.40 18.92
C GLY A 195 2.36 -9.23 19.64
N TYR A 196 2.90 -8.85 20.78
CA TYR A 196 2.37 -7.80 21.66
C TYR A 196 2.26 -6.43 20.97
N SER A 197 3.16 -6.16 20.04
CA SER A 197 3.19 -4.91 19.30
C SER A 197 2.16 -4.81 18.18
N GLY A 198 1.47 -5.90 17.83
CA GLY A 198 0.68 -6.01 16.61
C GLY A 198 -0.57 -5.14 16.53
N SER A 199 -1.30 -4.96 17.62
CA SER A 199 -2.62 -4.33 17.62
C SER A 199 -2.64 -2.81 17.39
N LEU A 200 -1.57 -2.11 17.78
CA LEU A 200 -1.43 -0.66 17.59
C LEU A 200 -0.71 -0.29 16.30
N SER A 201 -0.14 -1.27 15.60
CA SER A 201 0.83 -1.07 14.53
C SER A 201 0.32 -0.20 13.37
N LEU A 202 -0.85 -0.48 12.85
CA LEU A 202 -1.40 0.23 11.68
C LEU A 202 -1.62 1.72 11.94
N MET A 203 -1.98 2.06 13.16
CA MET A 203 -2.26 3.44 13.55
C MET A 203 -1.00 4.27 13.76
N GLN A 204 0.15 3.61 13.95
CA GLN A 204 1.44 4.27 14.23
C GLN A 204 2.28 4.53 12.97
N ILE A 205 1.74 4.25 11.77
CA ILE A 205 2.45 4.40 10.51
C ILE A 205 1.75 5.47 9.68
N ALA A 206 2.43 6.59 9.43
CA ALA A 206 1.97 7.62 8.53
C ALA A 206 2.47 7.35 7.09
N PRO A 207 1.69 7.69 6.03
CA PRO A 207 2.02 7.32 4.64
C PRO A 207 3.05 8.22 3.95
N LEU A 208 3.39 9.41 4.46
CA LEU A 208 4.15 10.43 3.73
C LEU A 208 5.59 10.00 3.34
N ASP A 209 6.22 9.11 4.11
CA ASP A 209 7.55 8.58 3.80
C ASP A 209 7.54 7.26 3.00
N LEU A 210 6.37 6.82 2.55
CA LEU A 210 6.23 5.62 1.72
C LEU A 210 6.38 5.95 0.24
N LYS A 211 7.11 5.10 -0.48
CA LYS A 211 7.22 5.06 -1.93
C LYS A 211 6.12 4.18 -2.53
N GLN A 212 5.89 3.00 -1.92
CA GLN A 212 4.87 2.05 -2.35
C GLN A 212 4.46 1.12 -1.22
N VAL A 213 3.29 0.51 -1.36
CA VAL A 213 2.79 -0.55 -0.49
C VAL A 213 2.57 -1.80 -1.34
N GLU A 214 3.22 -2.89 -1.00
CA GLU A 214 3.12 -4.16 -1.68
C GLU A 214 2.29 -5.14 -0.85
N VAL A 215 1.30 -5.75 -1.45
CA VAL A 215 0.42 -6.73 -0.80
C VAL A 215 0.48 -8.05 -1.54
N ILE A 216 0.85 -9.11 -0.85
CA ILE A 216 0.77 -10.48 -1.34
C ILE A 216 -0.29 -11.21 -0.53
N LYS A 217 -1.32 -11.74 -1.19
CA LYS A 217 -2.43 -12.45 -0.57
C LYS A 217 -2.27 -13.96 -0.71
N GLY A 218 -2.64 -14.70 0.34
CA GLY A 218 -2.50 -16.15 0.41
C GLY A 218 -1.13 -16.62 0.90
N ALA A 219 -0.90 -17.94 0.90
CA ALA A 219 0.30 -18.57 1.45
C ALA A 219 1.58 -18.14 0.70
N ASN A 220 2.36 -17.28 1.32
CA ASN A 220 3.65 -16.80 0.79
C ASN A 220 4.81 -17.04 1.79
N SER A 221 4.81 -18.19 2.43
CA SER A 221 5.75 -18.51 3.50
C SER A 221 7.15 -18.88 3.04
N THR A 222 7.39 -19.19 1.75
CA THR A 222 8.73 -19.59 1.29
C THR A 222 9.79 -18.53 1.55
N LEU A 223 9.51 -17.26 1.24
CA LEU A 223 10.47 -16.19 1.49
C LEU A 223 10.40 -15.64 2.92
N TYR A 224 9.20 -15.61 3.53
CA TYR A 224 8.96 -14.88 4.77
C TYR A 224 8.73 -15.77 6.01
N GLY A 225 8.58 -17.09 5.84
CA GLY A 225 8.43 -18.04 6.94
C GLY A 225 7.08 -18.01 7.63
N GLY A 226 7.08 -18.27 8.92
CA GLY A 226 5.86 -18.34 9.73
C GLY A 226 5.13 -17.01 9.84
N GLY A 227 3.79 -17.07 9.89
CA GLY A 227 2.94 -15.90 10.07
C GLY A 227 2.37 -15.28 8.78
N ALA A 228 2.89 -15.58 7.60
CA ALA A 228 2.37 -15.14 6.31
C ALA A 228 1.36 -16.16 5.72
N ILE A 229 0.34 -16.53 6.48
CA ILE A 229 -0.71 -17.50 6.06
C ILE A 229 -1.76 -16.80 5.21
N ALA A 230 -2.32 -15.69 5.67
CA ALA A 230 -3.27 -14.88 4.95
C ALA A 230 -2.59 -14.01 3.89
N GLY A 231 -1.32 -13.70 4.13
CA GLY A 231 -0.51 -12.88 3.24
C GLY A 231 0.45 -11.96 3.99
N LEU A 232 1.00 -11.02 3.27
CA LEU A 232 1.87 -9.98 3.82
C LEU A 232 1.57 -8.61 3.22
N VAL A 233 1.88 -7.58 3.99
CA VAL A 233 1.91 -6.18 3.57
C VAL A 233 3.31 -5.65 3.81
N ASN A 234 3.97 -5.17 2.75
CA ASN A 234 5.31 -4.62 2.82
C ASN A 234 5.27 -3.13 2.47
N LEU A 235 5.67 -2.29 3.40
CA LEU A 235 5.70 -0.85 3.28
C LEU A 235 7.10 -0.44 2.82
N ILE A 236 7.22 0.03 1.59
CA ILE A 236 8.50 0.47 1.04
C ILE A 236 8.66 1.97 1.27
N SER A 237 9.73 2.35 1.94
CA SER A 237 10.04 3.76 2.17
C SER A 237 10.71 4.40 0.96
N LYS A 238 10.60 5.74 0.89
CA LYS A 238 11.27 6.55 -0.13
C LYS A 238 12.79 6.50 0.00
N ASP A 239 13.46 6.43 -1.14
CA ASP A 239 14.91 6.56 -1.26
C ASP A 239 15.32 8.01 -1.50
N PRO A 240 16.53 8.42 -1.10
CA PRO A 240 17.04 9.76 -1.38
C PRO A 240 17.44 9.88 -2.86
N LYS A 241 16.96 10.93 -3.52
CA LYS A 241 17.33 11.31 -4.90
C LYS A 241 18.43 12.36 -4.89
N SER A 242 19.06 12.59 -6.04
CA SER A 242 20.08 13.64 -6.21
C SER A 242 19.47 15.04 -6.07
N GLU A 243 18.22 15.20 -6.44
CA GLU A 243 17.45 16.40 -6.16
C GLU A 243 16.94 16.38 -4.72
N PRO A 244 17.21 17.44 -3.93
CA PRO A 244 16.70 17.53 -2.58
C PRO A 244 15.17 17.55 -2.56
N GLU A 245 14.55 16.80 -1.66
CA GLU A 245 13.10 16.85 -1.38
C GLU A 245 12.87 17.33 0.04
N LEU A 246 11.99 18.32 0.22
CA LEU A 246 11.42 18.68 1.50
C LEU A 246 9.91 18.82 1.35
N SER A 247 9.20 17.83 1.83
CA SER A 247 7.74 17.77 1.80
C SER A 247 7.18 17.93 3.21
N MET A 248 6.13 18.74 3.36
CA MET A 248 5.40 18.93 4.62
C MET A 248 3.91 18.77 4.39
N MET A 249 3.22 18.17 5.36
CA MET A 249 1.77 18.02 5.36
C MET A 249 1.19 18.47 6.69
N PHE A 250 0.13 19.25 6.62
CA PHE A 250 -0.65 19.71 7.76
C PHE A 250 -2.10 19.32 7.54
N ASN A 251 -2.70 18.65 8.49
CA ASN A 251 -4.09 18.20 8.44
C ASN A 251 -4.79 18.53 9.75
N GLY A 252 -6.04 18.98 9.67
CA GLY A 252 -6.92 19.17 10.82
C GLY A 252 -8.27 18.50 10.56
N THR A 253 -8.91 18.02 11.62
CA THR A 253 -10.21 17.36 11.52
C THR A 253 -11.31 18.11 12.27
N SER A 254 -12.59 17.89 11.88
CA SER A 254 -13.73 18.43 12.61
C SER A 254 -13.86 17.86 14.03
N ALA A 255 -13.26 16.68 14.30
CA ALA A 255 -13.10 16.10 15.63
C ALA A 255 -11.90 16.68 16.42
N LEU A 256 -11.38 17.85 16.01
CA LEU A 256 -10.24 18.55 16.61
C LEU A 256 -8.92 17.73 16.61
N GLY A 257 -8.77 16.80 15.69
CA GLY A 257 -7.51 16.11 15.43
C GLY A 257 -6.55 17.01 14.65
N LEU A 258 -5.24 16.80 14.85
CA LEU A 258 -4.15 17.50 14.17
C LEU A 258 -3.07 16.50 13.74
N ASP A 259 -2.68 16.55 12.46
CA ASP A 259 -1.53 15.81 11.95
C ASP A 259 -0.55 16.79 11.30
N VAL A 260 0.71 16.69 11.68
CA VAL A 260 1.83 17.43 11.09
C VAL A 260 2.92 16.45 10.72
N SER A 261 3.23 16.34 9.44
CA SER A 261 4.27 15.43 8.95
C SER A 261 5.26 16.17 8.06
N SER A 262 6.53 15.76 8.10
CA SER A 262 7.60 16.30 7.26
C SER A 262 8.49 15.16 6.77
N PHE A 263 8.88 15.21 5.51
CA PHE A 263 9.84 14.31 4.91
C PHE A 263 10.93 15.12 4.21
N TYR A 264 12.17 14.81 4.54
CA TYR A 264 13.36 15.39 3.91
C TYR A 264 14.19 14.27 3.30
N ALA A 265 14.68 14.46 2.08
CA ALA A 265 15.60 13.54 1.40
C ALA A 265 16.64 14.33 0.62
N ASN A 266 17.86 13.82 0.59
CA ASN A 266 18.96 14.34 -0.23
C ASN A 266 20.01 13.26 -0.46
N ARG A 267 20.66 13.27 -1.63
CA ARG A 267 21.73 12.34 -1.99
C ARG A 267 22.84 13.08 -2.76
N ASN A 268 24.07 12.74 -2.45
CA ASN A 268 25.22 12.98 -3.30
C ASN A 268 25.83 11.64 -3.75
N GLU A 269 26.92 11.68 -4.49
CA GLU A 269 27.57 10.45 -5.03
C GLU A 269 27.94 9.40 -3.96
N LYS A 270 28.18 9.82 -2.71
CA LYS A 270 28.69 8.93 -1.63
C LYS A 270 27.75 8.73 -0.47
N ILE A 271 26.86 9.67 -0.22
CA ILE A 271 26.00 9.68 0.96
C ILE A 271 24.62 10.19 0.56
N GLY A 272 23.60 9.48 1.02
CA GLY A 272 22.21 9.89 0.99
C GLY A 272 21.63 9.93 2.41
N THR A 273 20.59 10.72 2.61
CA THR A 273 19.84 10.70 3.86
C THR A 273 18.36 10.94 3.60
N THR A 274 17.52 10.26 4.38
CA THR A 274 16.10 10.60 4.51
C THR A 274 15.76 10.80 5.96
N ILE A 275 14.88 11.74 6.26
CA ILE A 275 14.37 12.00 7.60
C ILE A 275 12.86 12.21 7.49
N PHE A 276 12.10 11.32 8.11
CA PHE A 276 10.67 11.52 8.31
C PHE A 276 10.41 11.85 9.77
N ALA A 277 9.57 12.86 10.02
CA ALA A 277 9.08 13.21 11.34
C ALA A 277 7.60 13.53 11.28
N SER A 278 6.82 13.03 12.26
CA SER A 278 5.41 13.39 12.39
C SER A 278 5.01 13.58 13.85
N TYR A 279 4.06 14.48 14.06
CA TYR A 279 3.31 14.67 15.29
C TYR A 279 1.83 14.56 14.98
N ASN A 280 1.13 13.67 15.71
CA ASN A 280 -0.29 13.44 15.54
C ASN A 280 -0.98 13.58 16.89
N LYS A 281 -2.06 14.33 16.93
CA LYS A 281 -2.88 14.56 18.12
C LYS A 281 -4.35 14.31 17.80
N GLY A 282 -5.02 13.55 18.67
CA GLY A 282 -6.46 13.41 18.70
C GLY A 282 -7.03 14.01 19.98
N THR A 283 -8.24 14.52 19.93
CA THR A 283 -9.02 14.90 21.11
C THR A 283 -10.14 13.89 21.32
N ALA A 284 -10.54 13.69 22.57
CA ALA A 284 -11.67 12.81 22.89
C ALA A 284 -12.93 13.26 22.13
N TYR A 285 -13.55 12.33 21.40
CA TYR A 285 -14.70 12.62 20.56
C TYR A 285 -15.79 11.54 20.68
N ASP A 286 -17.01 11.94 20.99
CA ASP A 286 -18.19 11.08 21.08
C ASP A 286 -19.33 11.67 20.24
N PRO A 287 -19.44 11.31 18.95
CA PRO A 287 -20.48 11.84 18.07
C PRO A 287 -21.87 11.24 18.33
N ALA A 288 -21.95 10.24 19.18
CA ALA A 288 -23.18 9.49 19.43
C ALA A 288 -23.81 9.82 20.80
N ASP A 289 -23.15 10.66 21.59
CA ASP A 289 -23.58 11.04 22.95
C ASP A 289 -23.78 9.80 23.84
N THR A 290 -22.86 8.83 23.70
CA THR A 290 -22.86 7.59 24.48
C THR A 290 -22.20 7.75 25.84
N GLY A 291 -21.44 8.84 26.03
CA GLY A 291 -20.60 9.12 27.18
C GLY A 291 -19.22 8.43 27.14
N LEU A 292 -18.95 7.63 26.07
CA LEU A 292 -17.67 6.97 25.83
C LEU A 292 -17.06 7.47 24.52
N THR A 293 -15.74 7.57 24.49
CA THR A 293 -15.01 8.03 23.30
C THR A 293 -15.18 7.07 22.12
N ALA A 294 -15.55 7.58 20.95
CA ALA A 294 -15.42 6.90 19.67
C ALA A 294 -14.01 7.11 19.08
N ILE A 295 -13.46 8.32 19.28
CA ILE A 295 -12.04 8.63 19.02
C ILE A 295 -11.40 9.01 20.36
N PRO A 296 -10.33 8.32 20.81
CA PRO A 296 -9.65 8.63 22.06
C PRO A 296 -8.86 9.94 21.97
N GLU A 297 -8.51 10.51 23.11
CA GLU A 297 -7.43 11.46 23.19
C GLU A 297 -6.09 10.73 22.97
N PHE A 298 -5.22 11.29 22.13
CA PHE A 298 -3.86 10.76 21.97
C PHE A 298 -2.87 11.81 21.52
N ASP A 299 -1.64 11.61 21.92
CA ASP A 299 -0.45 12.32 21.43
C ASP A 299 0.55 11.28 20.90
N ARG A 300 1.01 11.45 19.66
CA ARG A 300 1.97 10.53 19.02
C ARG A 300 3.07 11.31 18.31
N PHE A 301 4.29 10.92 18.56
CA PHE A 301 5.49 11.40 17.87
C PHE A 301 6.18 10.23 17.15
N THR A 302 6.51 10.43 15.88
CA THR A 302 7.24 9.46 15.05
C THR A 302 8.48 10.12 14.45
N LEU A 303 9.61 9.41 14.41
CA LEU A 303 10.86 9.87 13.79
C LEU A 303 11.59 8.70 13.13
N ASN A 304 11.80 8.78 11.79
CA ASN A 304 12.47 7.76 10.99
C ASN A 304 13.64 8.36 10.21
N PRO A 305 14.84 8.52 10.80
CA PRO A 305 16.04 8.91 10.08
C PRO A 305 16.69 7.70 9.42
N LYS A 306 17.19 7.88 8.19
CA LYS A 306 18.01 6.89 7.46
C LYS A 306 19.24 7.56 6.87
N LEU A 307 20.34 6.81 6.87
CA LEU A 307 21.61 7.15 6.25
C LEU A 307 21.93 6.10 5.19
N PHE A 308 22.20 6.55 3.99
CA PHE A 308 22.64 5.73 2.87
C PHE A 308 24.10 6.03 2.57
N ILE A 309 24.90 5.00 2.41
CA ILE A 309 26.34 5.10 2.09
C ILE A 309 26.58 4.32 0.80
N TYR A 310 27.17 4.97 -0.18
CA TYR A 310 27.52 4.41 -1.50
C TYR A 310 29.04 4.34 -1.63
N PRO A 311 29.71 3.30 -1.09
CA PRO A 311 31.17 3.17 -1.17
C PRO A 311 31.65 2.99 -2.60
N LYS A 312 30.83 2.34 -3.42
CA LYS A 312 30.99 2.08 -4.85
C LYS A 312 29.60 1.99 -5.49
N GLU A 313 29.51 2.05 -6.81
CA GLU A 313 28.26 1.90 -7.56
C GLU A 313 27.55 0.57 -7.27
N GLU A 314 28.34 -0.51 -7.07
CA GLU A 314 27.81 -1.85 -6.82
C GLU A 314 27.41 -2.10 -5.35
N THR A 315 27.60 -1.13 -4.44
CA THR A 315 27.36 -1.33 -3.00
C THR A 315 26.54 -0.21 -2.39
N THR A 316 25.40 -0.58 -1.81
CA THR A 316 24.57 0.31 -0.99
C THR A 316 24.53 -0.20 0.44
N ILE A 317 24.75 0.69 1.40
CA ILE A 317 24.59 0.42 2.83
C ILE A 317 23.55 1.41 3.35
N GLU A 318 22.47 0.90 3.90
CA GLU A 318 21.42 1.68 4.55
C GLU A 318 21.42 1.41 6.06
N ILE A 319 21.39 2.46 6.85
CA ILE A 319 21.29 2.40 8.32
C ILE A 319 20.15 3.33 8.73
N GLY A 320 19.13 2.78 9.38
CA GLY A 320 17.95 3.53 9.79
C GLY A 320 17.52 3.24 11.21
N LEU A 321 16.71 4.14 11.74
CA LEU A 321 15.97 3.97 12.98
C LEU A 321 14.48 4.28 12.71
N ASN A 322 13.61 3.58 13.41
CA ASN A 322 12.20 3.85 13.46
C ASN A 322 11.79 4.01 14.92
N MET A 323 11.31 5.21 15.29
CA MET A 323 10.98 5.57 16.66
C MET A 323 9.55 6.07 16.72
N VAL A 324 8.75 5.52 17.64
CA VAL A 324 7.39 5.97 17.93
C VAL A 324 7.19 6.05 19.43
N LYS A 325 6.66 7.17 19.90
CA LYS A 325 6.15 7.34 21.24
C LYS A 325 4.69 7.77 21.16
N GLU A 326 3.81 7.06 21.89
CA GLU A 326 2.38 7.38 21.90
C GLU A 326 1.80 7.19 23.30
N GLU A 327 0.96 8.14 23.70
CA GLU A 327 0.04 8.03 24.82
C GLU A 327 -1.38 8.18 24.29
N ARG A 328 -2.29 7.30 24.73
CA ARG A 328 -3.66 7.24 24.26
C ARG A 328 -4.60 6.93 25.41
N LEU A 329 -5.61 7.77 25.60
CA LEU A 329 -6.62 7.68 26.64
C LEU A 329 -8.02 7.65 26.03
N GLY A 330 -8.71 6.53 26.15
CA GLY A 330 -10.13 6.38 25.76
C GLY A 330 -11.00 6.05 26.96
N GLY A 331 -12.32 6.14 26.81
CA GLY A 331 -13.26 5.81 27.87
C GLY A 331 -14.27 6.90 28.13
N ASN A 332 -14.62 7.13 29.41
CA ASN A 332 -15.59 8.14 29.81
C ASN A 332 -15.12 9.54 29.40
N ILE A 333 -15.93 10.23 28.59
CA ILE A 333 -15.54 11.51 27.98
C ILE A 333 -15.45 12.64 28.99
N ASP A 334 -16.31 12.64 30.02
CA ASP A 334 -16.30 13.68 31.06
C ASP A 334 -15.03 13.56 31.93
N TYR A 335 -14.63 12.32 32.23
CA TYR A 335 -13.37 12.03 32.94
C TYR A 335 -12.15 12.54 32.14
N ILE A 336 -12.11 12.25 30.83
CA ILE A 336 -11.00 12.65 29.96
C ILE A 336 -10.95 14.18 29.84
N ASN A 337 -12.10 14.84 29.82
CA ASN A 337 -12.21 16.31 29.83
C ASN A 337 -11.87 16.95 31.19
N GLY A 338 -11.54 16.15 32.21
CA GLY A 338 -11.12 16.63 33.53
C GLY A 338 -12.26 16.91 34.49
N GLU A 339 -13.45 16.37 34.23
CA GLU A 339 -14.57 16.47 35.16
C GLU A 339 -14.42 15.43 36.30
N ASP A 340 -14.98 15.74 37.46
CA ASP A 340 -14.97 14.85 38.62
C ASP A 340 -16.06 13.76 38.48
N VAL A 341 -15.65 12.60 37.95
CA VAL A 341 -16.51 11.45 37.73
C VAL A 341 -16.18 10.32 38.73
N ASN A 342 -17.18 9.78 39.39
CA ASN A 342 -16.97 8.67 40.32
C ASN A 342 -16.74 7.35 39.55
N ASN A 343 -15.62 6.68 39.79
CA ASN A 343 -15.23 5.40 39.19
C ASN A 343 -15.41 5.32 37.68
N PRO A 344 -14.87 6.27 36.90
CA PRO A 344 -15.05 6.26 35.44
C PRO A 344 -14.35 5.07 34.78
N TYR A 345 -14.95 4.50 33.74
CA TYR A 345 -14.23 3.59 32.86
C TYR A 345 -13.23 4.40 31.99
N TYR A 346 -11.99 3.96 31.95
CA TYR A 346 -10.97 4.45 31.04
C TYR A 346 -10.05 3.31 30.56
N GLU A 347 -9.41 3.51 29.43
CA GLU A 347 -8.35 2.65 28.88
C GLU A 347 -7.19 3.56 28.46
N LEU A 348 -6.09 3.49 29.22
CA LEU A 348 -4.83 4.18 28.91
C LEU A 348 -3.90 3.18 28.22
N ASN A 349 -3.32 3.57 27.09
CA ASN A 349 -2.26 2.87 26.40
C ASN A 349 -1.05 3.80 26.27
N GLU A 350 0.06 3.42 26.87
CA GLU A 350 1.35 4.09 26.73
C GLU A 350 2.29 3.18 25.94
N THR A 351 2.94 3.69 24.89
CA THR A 351 3.86 2.90 24.06
C THR A 351 5.14 3.66 23.74
N ASP A 352 6.27 2.99 23.92
CA ASP A 352 7.58 3.39 23.45
C ASP A 352 8.12 2.31 22.50
N ARG A 353 8.47 2.71 21.26
CA ARG A 353 8.96 1.79 20.22
C ARG A 353 10.23 2.36 19.61
N VAL A 354 11.24 1.52 19.50
CA VAL A 354 12.47 1.82 18.76
C VAL A 354 12.90 0.58 17.98
N SER A 355 13.09 0.70 16.67
CA SER A 355 13.70 -0.37 15.88
C SER A 355 14.83 0.16 15.03
N SER A 356 15.92 -0.61 14.93
CA SER A 356 17.00 -0.35 14.00
C SER A 356 16.73 -1.04 12.68
N GLN A 357 17.36 -0.52 11.62
CA GLN A 357 17.34 -1.08 10.28
C GLN A 357 18.74 -1.00 9.70
N VAL A 358 19.27 -2.13 9.21
CA VAL A 358 20.53 -2.19 8.48
C VAL A 358 20.28 -3.04 7.24
N LEU A 359 20.50 -2.45 6.05
CA LEU A 359 20.46 -3.16 4.78
C LEU A 359 21.80 -2.95 4.08
N ILE A 360 22.37 -4.02 3.53
CA ILE A 360 23.60 -3.97 2.76
C ILE A 360 23.35 -4.76 1.48
N ASP A 361 23.36 -4.08 0.35
CA ASP A 361 23.25 -4.68 -0.97
C ASP A 361 24.57 -4.57 -1.71
N HIS A 362 25.01 -5.68 -2.31
CA HIS A 362 26.23 -5.71 -3.10
C HIS A 362 26.05 -6.55 -4.36
N ALA A 363 26.33 -5.96 -5.51
CA ALA A 363 26.39 -6.64 -6.79
C ALA A 363 27.83 -7.08 -7.06
N PHE A 364 28.10 -8.40 -7.00
CA PHE A 364 29.41 -8.96 -7.36
C PHE A 364 29.63 -8.94 -8.86
N THR A 365 28.56 -9.16 -9.61
CA THR A 365 28.49 -9.06 -11.07
C THR A 365 27.06 -8.60 -11.42
N ASP A 366 26.81 -8.27 -12.69
CA ASP A 366 25.46 -7.91 -13.17
C ASP A 366 24.43 -9.00 -12.87
N ASN A 367 24.86 -10.26 -12.82
CA ASN A 367 23.99 -11.41 -12.63
C ASN A 367 23.99 -12.00 -11.21
N PHE A 368 24.87 -11.52 -10.31
CA PHE A 368 24.99 -12.07 -8.97
C PHE A 368 25.04 -10.98 -7.91
N LYS A 369 24.01 -10.96 -7.05
CA LYS A 369 23.87 -9.99 -5.96
C LYS A 369 23.74 -10.72 -4.62
N ALA A 370 24.19 -10.08 -3.56
CA ALA A 370 23.93 -10.49 -2.18
C ALA A 370 23.36 -9.33 -1.39
N SER A 371 22.42 -9.66 -0.51
CA SER A 371 21.77 -8.69 0.39
C SER A 371 21.83 -9.21 1.82
N PHE A 372 22.25 -8.36 2.73
CA PHE A 372 22.16 -8.59 4.17
C PHE A 372 21.18 -7.61 4.79
N LYS A 373 20.27 -8.12 5.61
CA LYS A 373 19.27 -7.33 6.33
C LYS A 373 19.33 -7.65 7.81
N ASN A 374 19.24 -6.61 8.65
CA ASN A 374 19.10 -6.77 10.09
C ASN A 374 18.17 -5.73 10.68
N SER A 375 17.35 -6.13 11.62
CA SER A 375 16.53 -5.25 12.47
C SER A 375 16.55 -5.75 13.89
N ILE A 376 16.67 -4.82 14.83
CA ILE A 376 16.48 -5.05 16.27
C ILE A 376 15.37 -4.12 16.72
N SER A 377 14.36 -4.67 17.37
CA SER A 377 13.17 -3.95 17.82
C SER A 377 13.00 -4.05 19.33
N TYR A 378 12.78 -2.93 19.93
CA TYR A 378 12.38 -2.73 21.32
C TYR A 378 10.97 -2.15 21.33
N PHE A 379 10.05 -2.78 22.06
CA PHE A 379 8.67 -2.32 22.22
C PHE A 379 8.25 -2.46 23.67
N ASP A 380 7.98 -1.36 24.33
CA ASP A 380 7.44 -1.28 25.68
C ASP A 380 6.01 -0.75 25.61
N ARG A 381 5.07 -1.43 26.26
CA ARG A 381 3.67 -1.01 26.30
C ARG A 381 3.07 -1.25 27.68
N ARG A 382 2.30 -0.26 28.15
CA ARG A 382 1.45 -0.34 29.31
C ARG A 382 -0.01 -0.13 28.89
N ILE A 383 -0.88 -1.03 29.35
CA ILE A 383 -2.33 -0.91 29.28
C ILE A 383 -2.83 -0.74 30.70
N GLU A 384 -3.67 0.27 30.94
CA GLU A 384 -4.28 0.50 32.24
C GLU A 384 -5.78 0.74 32.08
N ILE A 385 -6.58 0.01 32.87
CA ILE A 385 -8.03 0.19 33.03
C ILE A 385 -8.32 0.27 34.52
N PRO A 386 -9.53 0.67 34.98
CA PRO A 386 -9.85 0.68 36.41
C PRO A 386 -9.51 -0.64 37.12
N ASP A 387 -8.76 -0.55 38.22
CA ASP A 387 -8.32 -1.64 39.05
C ASP A 387 -7.44 -2.73 38.39
N TYR A 388 -6.95 -2.49 37.17
CA TYR A 388 -6.09 -3.45 36.46
C TYR A 388 -5.07 -2.77 35.56
N SER A 389 -3.84 -3.31 35.52
CA SER A 389 -2.82 -2.94 34.55
C SER A 389 -2.13 -4.17 33.97
N PHE A 390 -1.70 -4.04 32.72
CA PHE A 390 -0.87 -5.03 32.03
C PHE A 390 0.26 -4.29 31.31
N SER A 391 1.50 -4.65 31.59
CA SER A 391 2.64 -4.07 30.89
C SER A 391 3.71 -5.11 30.60
N GLY A 392 4.49 -4.86 29.57
CA GLY A 392 5.57 -5.75 29.21
C GLY A 392 6.45 -5.18 28.09
N LEU A 393 7.64 -5.71 28.05
CA LEU A 393 8.67 -5.43 27.08
C LEU A 393 8.79 -6.57 26.08
N GLN A 394 8.63 -6.27 24.79
CA GLN A 394 8.99 -7.18 23.71
C GLN A 394 10.29 -6.74 23.07
N PHE A 395 11.25 -7.66 22.99
CA PHE A 395 12.53 -7.47 22.33
C PHE A 395 12.71 -8.52 21.24
N SER A 396 12.77 -8.06 19.97
CA SER A 396 12.85 -8.95 18.82
C SER A 396 14.05 -8.59 17.95
N SER A 397 14.61 -9.57 17.24
CA SER A 397 15.57 -9.31 16.18
C SER A 397 15.31 -10.17 14.95
N PHE A 398 15.64 -9.63 13.79
CA PHE A 398 15.60 -10.33 12.52
C PHE A 398 16.92 -10.11 11.78
N SER A 399 17.53 -11.18 11.29
CA SER A 399 18.71 -11.13 10.43
C SER A 399 18.49 -12.04 9.23
N GLU A 400 18.83 -11.57 8.04
CA GLU A 400 18.73 -12.33 6.80
C GLU A 400 19.93 -12.05 5.91
N LEU A 401 20.47 -13.14 5.33
CA LEU A 401 21.42 -13.08 4.24
C LEU A 401 20.80 -13.80 3.06
N ASN A 402 20.67 -13.12 1.93
CA ASN A 402 20.16 -13.73 0.70
C ASN A 402 21.09 -13.46 -0.48
N PHE A 403 21.00 -14.32 -1.48
CA PHE A 403 21.72 -14.28 -2.73
C PHE A 403 20.72 -14.37 -3.87
N ASN A 404 20.91 -13.53 -4.88
CA ASN A 404 20.15 -13.55 -6.12
C ASN A 404 21.12 -13.82 -7.28
N TYR A 405 20.80 -14.83 -8.10
CA TYR A 405 21.57 -15.21 -9.27
C TYR A 405 20.67 -15.32 -10.50
N VAL A 406 20.90 -14.44 -11.47
CA VAL A 406 20.14 -14.35 -12.73
C VAL A 406 20.87 -15.07 -13.82
N MET A 407 20.17 -15.93 -14.55
CA MET A 407 20.61 -16.62 -15.77
C MET A 407 19.65 -16.23 -16.91
N GLU A 408 19.98 -16.61 -18.14
CA GLU A 408 19.19 -16.28 -19.34
C GLU A 408 17.68 -16.60 -19.19
N ASN A 409 17.33 -17.78 -18.66
CA ASN A 409 15.94 -18.25 -18.54
C ASN A 409 15.57 -18.58 -17.09
N SER A 410 16.36 -18.20 -16.10
CA SER A 410 16.03 -18.52 -14.71
C SER A 410 16.65 -17.54 -13.73
N GLU A 411 15.97 -17.35 -12.61
CA GLU A 411 16.46 -16.60 -11.48
C GLU A 411 16.41 -17.47 -10.22
N TRP A 412 17.51 -17.50 -9.50
CA TRP A 412 17.67 -18.23 -8.24
C TRP A 412 17.81 -17.28 -7.06
N ILE A 413 17.00 -17.46 -6.05
CA ILE A 413 17.06 -16.71 -4.80
C ILE A 413 17.21 -17.70 -3.67
N GLY A 414 18.29 -17.60 -2.90
CA GLY A 414 18.54 -18.47 -1.76
C GLY A 414 19.03 -17.69 -0.56
N GLY A 415 18.73 -18.16 0.64
CA GLY A 415 19.16 -17.42 1.82
C GLY A 415 18.94 -18.14 3.14
N LEU A 416 19.42 -17.47 4.18
CA LEU A 416 19.33 -17.87 5.58
C LEU A 416 18.73 -16.73 6.37
N ASN A 417 17.87 -17.04 7.35
CA ASN A 417 17.46 -16.03 8.32
C ASN A 417 17.42 -16.57 9.75
N LEU A 418 17.48 -15.64 10.68
CA LEU A 418 17.33 -15.86 12.10
C LEU A 418 16.35 -14.82 12.65
N TRP A 419 15.33 -15.31 13.34
CA TRP A 419 14.37 -14.49 14.06
C TRP A 419 14.40 -14.84 15.53
N THR A 420 14.53 -13.84 16.40
CA THR A 420 14.39 -13.99 17.85
C THR A 420 13.26 -13.12 18.35
N ASP A 421 12.46 -13.64 19.25
CA ASP A 421 11.33 -12.91 19.86
C ASP A 421 11.23 -13.27 21.34
N ASN A 422 11.37 -12.25 22.21
CA ASN A 422 11.34 -12.38 23.63
C ASN A 422 10.31 -11.41 24.20
N PHE A 423 9.51 -11.86 25.14
CA PHE A 423 8.57 -11.03 25.86
C PHE A 423 8.76 -11.21 27.38
N ASP A 424 8.93 -10.12 28.08
CA ASP A 424 9.03 -10.02 29.53
C ASP A 424 7.90 -9.13 30.05
N GLN A 425 6.95 -9.75 30.76
CA GLN A 425 5.86 -9.06 31.43
C GLN A 425 6.38 -8.32 32.66
N SER A 426 6.12 -7.02 32.75
CA SER A 426 6.53 -6.18 33.89
C SER A 426 5.43 -6.07 34.94
N GLU A 427 4.17 -5.92 34.54
CA GLU A 427 3.00 -5.85 35.42
C GLU A 427 1.87 -6.74 34.87
N GLY A 428 1.06 -7.26 35.75
CA GLY A 428 -0.13 -8.07 35.46
C GLY A 428 -0.91 -8.38 36.71
N GLY A 429 -2.04 -7.69 36.91
CA GLY A 429 -2.86 -7.83 38.14
C GLY A 429 -3.52 -9.20 38.36
N SER A 430 -3.54 -10.06 37.30
CA SER A 430 -4.11 -11.42 37.37
C SER A 430 -3.22 -12.46 38.05
N GLY A 431 -1.95 -12.12 38.34
CA GLY A 431 -0.95 -13.06 38.88
C GLY A 431 -0.42 -14.08 37.88
N PHE A 432 -0.79 -13.97 36.58
CA PHE A 432 -0.28 -14.78 35.51
C PHE A 432 0.98 -14.16 34.91
N ASN A 433 1.90 -15.03 34.43
CA ASN A 433 3.11 -14.60 33.72
C ASN A 433 3.11 -15.14 32.29
N HIS A 434 3.20 -14.24 31.31
CA HIS A 434 3.18 -14.53 29.88
C HIS A 434 4.56 -14.51 29.23
N ASN A 435 5.64 -14.50 30.01
CA ASN A 435 7.01 -14.46 29.49
C ASN A 435 7.27 -15.60 28.50
N PHE A 436 7.97 -15.28 27.43
CA PHE A 436 8.44 -16.29 26.48
C PHE A 436 9.74 -15.89 25.81
N GLN A 437 10.42 -16.90 25.30
CA GLN A 437 11.57 -16.76 24.41
C GLN A 437 11.42 -17.73 23.25
N GLU A 438 11.40 -17.19 22.03
CA GLU A 438 11.22 -17.96 20.81
C GLU A 438 12.27 -17.58 19.77
N ASN A 439 12.90 -18.60 19.18
CA ASN A 439 13.92 -18.42 18.15
C ASN A 439 13.58 -19.30 16.95
N THR A 440 13.65 -18.72 15.75
CA THR A 440 13.41 -19.45 14.51
C THR A 440 14.58 -19.21 13.54
N ALA A 441 15.20 -20.30 13.10
CA ALA A 441 16.23 -20.29 12.05
C ALA A 441 15.63 -20.88 10.77
N GLY A 442 15.81 -20.20 9.64
CA GLY A 442 15.26 -20.61 8.35
C GLY A 442 16.34 -20.66 7.25
N ILE A 443 16.20 -21.64 6.36
CA ILE A 443 16.89 -21.70 5.09
C ILE A 443 15.88 -21.78 3.97
N PHE A 444 16.08 -21.04 2.88
CA PHE A 444 15.18 -21.06 1.74
C PHE A 444 15.92 -21.03 0.42
N LEU A 445 15.25 -21.60 -0.60
CA LEU A 445 15.69 -21.57 -1.98
C LEU A 445 14.44 -21.44 -2.87
N GLN A 446 14.48 -20.51 -3.81
CA GLN A 446 13.45 -20.27 -4.80
C GLN A 446 14.09 -20.19 -6.18
N ASN A 447 13.40 -20.74 -7.18
CA ASN A 447 13.76 -20.60 -8.58
C ASN A 447 12.54 -20.13 -9.37
N THR A 448 12.73 -19.12 -10.20
CA THR A 448 11.80 -18.72 -11.24
C THR A 448 12.41 -19.12 -12.58
N TYR A 449 11.69 -19.94 -13.36
CA TYR A 449 12.16 -20.47 -14.64
C TYR A 449 11.17 -20.13 -15.76
N ASP A 450 11.69 -19.51 -16.81
CA ASP A 450 10.94 -19.15 -18.02
C ASP A 450 11.02 -20.31 -19.02
N PHE A 451 9.95 -21.10 -19.12
CA PHE A 451 9.85 -22.18 -20.11
C PHE A 451 9.70 -21.64 -21.53
N SER A 452 9.10 -20.47 -21.66
CA SER A 452 8.95 -19.72 -22.90
C SER A 452 8.64 -18.25 -22.54
N GLU A 453 8.58 -17.37 -23.54
CA GLU A 453 8.16 -15.99 -23.39
C GLU A 453 6.77 -15.83 -22.72
N ASN A 454 5.94 -16.88 -22.79
CA ASN A 454 4.56 -16.86 -22.31
C ASN A 454 4.34 -17.69 -21.03
N ILE A 455 5.30 -18.49 -20.58
CA ILE A 455 5.12 -19.41 -19.44
C ILE A 455 6.30 -19.30 -18.50
N ALA A 456 6.04 -18.88 -17.27
CA ALA A 456 7.00 -18.88 -16.18
C ALA A 456 6.50 -19.70 -14.99
N VAL A 457 7.41 -20.42 -14.34
CA VAL A 457 7.15 -21.23 -13.15
C VAL A 457 8.06 -20.78 -12.03
N GLU A 458 7.50 -20.48 -10.88
CA GLU A 458 8.24 -20.20 -9.65
C GLU A 458 8.06 -21.37 -8.68
N SER A 459 9.15 -21.96 -8.24
CA SER A 459 9.19 -23.04 -7.26
C SER A 459 10.07 -22.67 -6.08
N GLY A 460 9.59 -22.89 -4.87
CA GLY A 460 10.30 -22.55 -3.66
C GLY A 460 10.20 -23.62 -2.59
N LEU A 461 11.25 -23.74 -1.80
CA LEU A 461 11.28 -24.59 -0.61
C LEU A 461 11.97 -23.83 0.52
N ARG A 462 11.33 -23.80 1.66
CA ARG A 462 11.89 -23.28 2.90
C ARG A 462 11.81 -24.33 3.99
N LEU A 463 12.81 -24.36 4.85
CA LEU A 463 12.82 -25.16 6.06
C LEU A 463 13.13 -24.25 7.25
N ASP A 464 12.16 -24.10 8.14
CA ASP A 464 12.31 -23.40 9.41
C ASP A 464 12.49 -24.40 10.54
N TYR A 465 13.37 -24.06 11.50
CA TYR A 465 13.49 -24.70 12.79
C TYR A 465 13.17 -23.69 13.89
N ASN A 466 12.09 -23.96 14.61
CA ASN A 466 11.69 -23.21 15.78
C ASN A 466 12.08 -23.97 17.05
N ASN A 467 12.69 -23.28 18.02
CA ASN A 467 13.22 -23.90 19.23
C ASN A 467 12.13 -24.53 20.14
N GLN A 468 10.87 -24.14 19.99
CA GLN A 468 9.73 -24.66 20.80
C GLN A 468 8.93 -25.71 20.02
N TYR A 469 8.73 -25.52 18.71
CA TYR A 469 7.77 -26.30 17.91
C TYR A 469 8.41 -27.15 16.81
N GLY A 470 9.76 -27.15 16.67
CA GLY A 470 10.50 -28.02 15.75
C GLY A 470 10.53 -27.55 14.30
N PHE A 471 10.46 -28.49 13.35
CA PHE A 471 10.68 -28.22 11.92
C PHE A 471 9.41 -27.98 11.13
N PHE A 472 9.48 -27.01 10.19
CA PHE A 472 8.43 -26.63 9.26
C PHE A 472 8.93 -26.59 7.83
N PRO A 473 8.71 -27.66 7.02
CA PRO A 473 8.94 -27.59 5.59
C PRO A 473 7.81 -26.82 4.90
N LEU A 474 8.16 -25.83 4.08
CA LEU A 474 7.24 -24.88 3.44
C LEU A 474 7.49 -24.84 1.92
N PRO A 475 7.03 -25.85 1.16
CA PRO A 475 7.06 -25.80 -0.28
C PRO A 475 6.03 -24.81 -0.84
N ARG A 476 6.37 -24.23 -2.00
CA ARG A 476 5.50 -23.34 -2.77
C ARG A 476 5.72 -23.54 -4.26
N LEU A 477 4.64 -23.43 -5.03
CA LEU A 477 4.68 -23.47 -6.49
C LEU A 477 3.74 -22.38 -7.03
N SER A 478 4.19 -21.67 -8.06
CA SER A 478 3.38 -20.72 -8.82
C SER A 478 3.66 -20.86 -10.31
N LEU A 479 2.62 -20.72 -11.12
CA LEU A 479 2.64 -20.76 -12.57
C LEU A 479 2.05 -19.47 -13.12
N MET A 480 2.70 -18.87 -14.09
CA MET A 480 2.18 -17.76 -14.89
C MET A 480 2.08 -18.16 -16.36
N TYR A 481 0.98 -17.79 -16.99
CA TYR A 481 0.77 -17.99 -18.41
C TYR A 481 0.19 -16.72 -19.06
N ASN A 482 0.92 -16.15 -20.00
CA ASN A 482 0.58 -14.96 -20.78
C ASN A 482 0.25 -15.33 -22.23
N PRO A 483 -0.99 -15.77 -22.56
CA PRO A 483 -1.34 -16.12 -23.95
C PRO A 483 -1.28 -14.90 -24.88
N THR A 484 -1.48 -13.71 -24.37
CA THR A 484 -1.33 -12.43 -25.08
C THR A 484 -0.76 -11.38 -24.12
N THR A 485 -0.34 -10.25 -24.63
CA THR A 485 0.11 -9.10 -23.81
C THR A 485 -1.00 -8.50 -22.93
N GLN A 486 -2.27 -8.78 -23.24
CA GLN A 486 -3.43 -8.26 -22.51
C GLN A 486 -4.00 -9.24 -21.47
N LEU A 487 -3.64 -10.53 -21.54
CA LEU A 487 -4.26 -11.56 -20.72
C LEU A 487 -3.20 -12.38 -20.00
N THR A 488 -3.28 -12.39 -18.67
CA THR A 488 -2.38 -13.15 -17.80
C THR A 488 -3.19 -14.06 -16.88
N PHE A 489 -2.79 -15.32 -16.79
CA PHE A 489 -3.27 -16.28 -15.81
C PHE A 489 -2.14 -16.57 -14.82
N ARG A 490 -2.46 -16.54 -13.53
CA ARG A 490 -1.54 -16.97 -12.47
C ARG A 490 -2.23 -18.00 -11.58
N MET A 491 -1.50 -19.02 -11.19
CA MET A 491 -1.97 -20.04 -10.24
C MET A 491 -0.85 -20.32 -9.26
N GLY A 492 -1.15 -20.29 -7.96
CA GLY A 492 -0.15 -20.52 -6.93
C GLY A 492 -0.70 -21.28 -5.74
N GLY A 493 0.20 -21.88 -4.96
CA GLY A 493 -0.16 -22.55 -3.71
C GLY A 493 1.07 -22.90 -2.88
N GLY A 494 0.87 -23.06 -1.59
CA GLY A 494 1.95 -23.37 -0.66
C GLY A 494 1.46 -23.75 0.73
N LEU A 495 2.41 -24.10 1.59
CA LEU A 495 2.19 -24.39 3.00
C LEU A 495 2.60 -23.22 3.87
N GLY A 496 2.00 -23.12 5.04
CA GLY A 496 2.32 -22.11 6.05
C GLY A 496 2.21 -22.67 7.47
N TYR A 497 2.68 -21.91 8.43
CA TYR A 497 2.48 -22.20 9.85
C TYR A 497 2.39 -20.91 10.68
N LYS A 498 1.82 -21.04 11.89
CA LYS A 498 1.85 -20.00 12.92
C LYS A 498 2.11 -20.63 14.26
N THR A 499 3.09 -20.13 14.99
CA THR A 499 3.34 -20.53 16.39
C THR A 499 2.26 -19.96 17.31
N PRO A 500 1.83 -20.70 18.36
CA PRO A 500 0.87 -20.21 19.33
C PRO A 500 1.34 -18.93 20.00
N THR A 501 0.44 -17.95 20.12
CA THR A 501 0.70 -16.68 20.81
C THR A 501 -0.49 -16.31 21.69
N VAL A 502 -0.22 -15.71 22.85
CA VAL A 502 -1.24 -15.11 23.71
C VAL A 502 -1.75 -13.78 23.12
N PHE A 503 -0.95 -13.15 22.26
CA PHE A 503 -1.24 -11.87 21.63
C PHE A 503 -2.13 -12.07 20.41
N SER A 504 -3.42 -12.21 20.64
CA SER A 504 -4.49 -12.34 19.65
C SER A 504 -5.53 -11.24 19.85
N GLU A 505 -6.37 -11.01 18.84
CA GLU A 505 -7.46 -10.04 18.93
C GLU A 505 -8.39 -10.33 20.11
N GLU A 506 -8.71 -11.60 20.35
CA GLU A 506 -9.61 -11.99 21.45
C GLU A 506 -9.01 -11.69 22.84
N ALA A 507 -7.71 -11.92 23.03
CA ALA A 507 -7.04 -11.60 24.29
C ALA A 507 -6.85 -10.08 24.47
N GLU A 508 -6.61 -9.36 23.38
CA GLU A 508 -6.49 -7.90 23.37
C GLU A 508 -7.79 -7.20 23.76
N THR A 509 -8.95 -7.67 23.31
CA THR A 509 -10.27 -7.12 23.73
C THR A 509 -10.55 -7.30 25.22
N LEU A 510 -9.85 -8.22 25.89
CA LEU A 510 -9.87 -8.42 27.33
C LEU A 510 -8.73 -7.68 28.05
N GLN A 511 -7.94 -6.88 27.35
CA GLN A 511 -6.70 -6.27 27.85
C GLN A 511 -5.78 -7.29 28.57
N PHE A 512 -5.83 -8.57 28.14
CA PHE A 512 -5.16 -9.73 28.73
C PHE A 512 -5.61 -10.06 30.16
N GLN A 513 -6.71 -9.47 30.66
CA GLN A 513 -7.22 -9.72 32.00
C GLN A 513 -7.74 -11.15 32.12
N ASN A 514 -7.27 -11.86 33.17
CA ASN A 514 -7.65 -13.25 33.45
C ASN A 514 -7.35 -14.26 32.33
N VAL A 515 -6.51 -13.91 31.36
CA VAL A 515 -6.03 -14.84 30.33
C VAL A 515 -4.91 -15.69 30.90
N ARG A 516 -5.03 -17.01 30.80
CA ARG A 516 -3.99 -17.96 31.27
C ARG A 516 -2.81 -17.97 30.33
N PRO A 517 -1.57 -18.20 30.85
CA PRO A 517 -0.41 -18.44 30.00
C PRO A 517 -0.61 -19.64 29.08
N LEU A 518 0.04 -19.60 27.91
CA LEU A 518 0.03 -20.75 26.99
C LEU A 518 0.73 -21.97 27.60
N ASN A 519 0.07 -23.12 27.60
CA ASN A 519 0.72 -24.39 27.88
C ASN A 519 1.48 -24.88 26.64
N ARG A 520 2.70 -24.38 26.43
CA ARG A 520 3.53 -24.64 25.25
C ARG A 520 3.90 -26.11 25.06
N THR A 521 3.75 -26.96 26.10
CA THR A 521 4.02 -28.41 26.00
C THR A 521 2.86 -29.20 25.42
N GLU A 522 1.65 -28.67 25.49
CA GLU A 522 0.42 -29.31 24.97
C GLU A 522 -0.05 -28.70 23.66
N LEU A 523 0.38 -27.47 23.34
CA LEU A 523 0.00 -26.79 22.12
C LEU A 523 1.00 -27.08 21.02
N SER A 524 0.51 -27.19 19.79
CA SER A 524 1.29 -27.32 18.57
C SER A 524 1.13 -26.06 17.70
N ALA A 525 2.03 -25.86 16.74
CA ALA A 525 1.87 -24.79 15.75
C ALA A 525 0.64 -25.07 14.86
N GLU A 526 -0.12 -24.02 14.55
CA GLU A 526 -1.15 -24.04 13.52
C GLU A 526 -0.47 -24.25 12.16
N ARG A 527 -1.00 -25.12 11.31
CA ARG A 527 -0.47 -25.40 9.96
C ARG A 527 -1.49 -25.02 8.93
N SER A 528 -1.03 -24.53 7.80
CA SER A 528 -1.95 -24.13 6.72
C SER A 528 -1.49 -24.63 5.36
N TYR A 529 -2.45 -24.77 4.47
CA TYR A 529 -2.24 -24.86 3.04
C TYR A 529 -3.20 -23.91 2.32
N GLY A 530 -2.71 -23.30 1.25
CA GLY A 530 -3.49 -22.36 0.49
C GLY A 530 -3.21 -22.49 -1.01
N ALA A 531 -4.20 -22.13 -1.81
CA ALA A 531 -4.09 -22.01 -3.25
C ALA A 531 -4.86 -20.80 -3.76
N ASN A 532 -4.38 -20.23 -4.85
CA ASN A 532 -5.04 -19.14 -5.54
C ASN A 532 -4.98 -19.33 -7.06
N PHE A 533 -5.95 -18.74 -7.75
CA PHE A 533 -5.98 -18.64 -9.20
C PHE A 533 -6.45 -17.24 -9.58
N ASP A 534 -5.70 -16.58 -10.45
CA ASP A 534 -5.91 -15.17 -10.79
C ASP A 534 -5.94 -15.02 -12.32
N ILE A 535 -6.78 -14.11 -12.77
CA ILE A 535 -6.96 -13.76 -14.17
C ILE A 535 -6.83 -12.24 -14.26
N ASN A 536 -5.83 -11.75 -14.98
CA ASN A 536 -5.66 -10.34 -15.33
C ASN A 536 -5.98 -10.10 -16.79
N TYR A 537 -6.78 -9.10 -17.06
CA TYR A 537 -7.09 -8.67 -18.41
C TYR A 537 -7.08 -7.15 -18.51
N SER A 538 -6.25 -6.60 -19.41
CA SER A 538 -6.15 -5.17 -19.70
C SER A 538 -6.42 -4.92 -21.17
N TYR A 539 -7.35 -4.01 -21.47
CA TYR A 539 -7.73 -3.72 -22.84
C TYR A 539 -8.11 -2.23 -23.04
N SER A 540 -7.58 -1.63 -24.07
CA SER A 540 -7.95 -0.30 -24.53
C SER A 540 -8.90 -0.41 -25.71
N PHE A 541 -10.19 -0.08 -25.49
CA PHE A 541 -11.22 -0.10 -26.53
C PHE A 541 -11.01 1.02 -27.54
N THR A 542 -10.56 2.18 -27.07
CA THR A 542 -10.20 3.35 -27.85
C THR A 542 -9.04 4.05 -27.12
N GLU A 543 -8.44 5.07 -27.74
CA GLU A 543 -7.43 5.93 -27.07
C GLU A 543 -7.95 6.57 -25.77
N LYS A 544 -9.27 6.66 -25.60
CA LYS A 544 -9.93 7.32 -24.45
C LYS A 544 -10.58 6.38 -23.47
N LEU A 545 -10.82 5.10 -23.84
CA LEU A 545 -11.56 4.15 -23.02
C LEU A 545 -10.72 2.90 -22.78
N SER A 546 -10.36 2.68 -21.54
CA SER A 546 -9.60 1.51 -21.08
C SER A 546 -10.35 0.73 -19.99
N LEU A 547 -10.05 -0.56 -19.91
CA LEU A 547 -10.51 -1.46 -18.84
C LEU A 547 -9.32 -2.31 -18.38
N THR A 548 -9.06 -2.29 -17.09
CA THR A 548 -8.23 -3.29 -16.42
C THR A 548 -9.10 -4.08 -15.47
N SER A 549 -9.07 -5.40 -15.57
CA SER A 549 -9.83 -6.30 -14.73
C SER A 549 -8.95 -7.38 -14.12
N ASN A 550 -9.18 -7.69 -12.87
CA ASN A 550 -8.54 -8.78 -12.15
C ASN A 550 -9.59 -9.59 -11.41
N ALA A 551 -9.55 -10.91 -11.56
CA ALA A 551 -10.37 -11.86 -10.83
C ALA A 551 -9.48 -12.87 -10.10
N LEU A 552 -9.53 -12.87 -8.76
CA LEU A 552 -8.78 -13.78 -7.90
C LEU A 552 -9.72 -14.76 -7.21
N PHE A 553 -9.47 -16.05 -7.34
CA PHE A 553 -10.09 -17.13 -6.59
C PHE A 553 -9.10 -17.61 -5.53
N PHE A 554 -9.53 -17.76 -4.29
CA PHE A 554 -8.66 -18.18 -3.21
C PHE A 554 -9.28 -19.25 -2.31
N TYR A 555 -8.41 -20.07 -1.75
CA TYR A 555 -8.72 -21.05 -0.72
C TYR A 555 -7.54 -21.14 0.25
N THR A 556 -7.81 -21.03 1.55
CA THR A 556 -6.82 -21.24 2.62
C THR A 556 -7.47 -22.05 3.73
N GLN A 557 -6.81 -23.13 4.18
CA GLN A 557 -7.23 -23.90 5.34
C GLN A 557 -6.12 -23.86 6.42
N ILE A 558 -6.53 -23.67 7.67
CA ILE A 558 -5.65 -23.62 8.85
C ILE A 558 -6.08 -24.73 9.79
N GLU A 559 -5.18 -25.67 10.04
CA GLU A 559 -5.42 -26.82 10.91
C GLU A 559 -5.04 -26.53 12.37
N ASN A 560 -5.78 -27.13 13.30
CA ASN A 560 -5.59 -26.97 14.74
C ASN A 560 -5.58 -25.50 15.21
N PRO A 561 -6.60 -24.70 14.85
CA PRO A 561 -6.62 -23.28 15.21
C PRO A 561 -6.64 -23.11 16.75
N LEU A 562 -5.87 -22.15 17.22
CA LEU A 562 -5.84 -21.74 18.61
C LEU A 562 -7.05 -20.85 18.92
N ASN A 563 -7.81 -21.17 19.95
CA ASN A 563 -9.03 -20.47 20.34
C ASN A 563 -8.98 -20.10 21.82
N LEU A 564 -9.41 -18.89 22.14
CA LEU A 564 -9.59 -18.43 23.51
C LEU A 564 -10.99 -18.83 24.00
N VAL A 565 -11.09 -19.56 25.08
CA VAL A 565 -12.36 -20.01 25.63
C VAL A 565 -12.49 -19.65 27.11
N PRO A 566 -13.70 -19.30 27.58
CA PRO A 566 -13.94 -19.06 29.02
C PRO A 566 -13.89 -20.38 29.81
N VAL A 567 -13.14 -20.36 30.91
CA VAL A 567 -13.06 -21.48 31.88
C VAL A 567 -13.24 -20.90 33.26
N GLN A 568 -14.43 -21.06 33.86
CA GLN A 568 -14.82 -20.42 35.12
C GLN A 568 -14.74 -18.88 35.00
N ASN A 569 -13.87 -18.23 35.80
CA ASN A 569 -13.65 -16.78 35.78
C ASN A 569 -12.36 -16.37 35.01
N GLN A 570 -11.84 -17.25 34.18
CA GLN A 570 -10.59 -17.05 33.43
C GLN A 570 -10.79 -17.44 31.97
N PHE A 571 -9.81 -17.13 31.15
CA PHE A 571 -9.78 -17.52 29.74
C PHE A 571 -8.55 -18.38 29.48
N GLU A 572 -8.70 -19.41 28.66
CA GLU A 572 -7.64 -20.35 28.35
C GLU A 572 -7.57 -20.57 26.82
N PHE A 573 -6.37 -20.61 26.29
CA PHE A 573 -6.15 -21.00 24.92
C PHE A 573 -6.15 -22.52 24.77
N ILE A 574 -7.06 -23.01 23.94
CA ILE A 574 -7.15 -24.44 23.60
C ILE A 574 -7.02 -24.64 22.09
N GLN A 575 -6.48 -25.78 21.69
CA GLN A 575 -6.52 -26.27 20.32
C GLN A 575 -7.62 -27.31 20.18
N SER A 576 -8.58 -27.01 19.32
CA SER A 576 -9.64 -27.97 18.96
C SER A 576 -9.19 -28.82 17.78
N ALA A 577 -9.55 -30.11 17.79
CA ALA A 577 -9.45 -30.92 16.59
C ALA A 577 -10.41 -30.39 15.52
N GLY A 578 -9.88 -29.74 14.48
CA GLY A 578 -10.66 -29.09 13.45
C GLY A 578 -9.81 -28.13 12.61
N TYR A 579 -10.49 -27.29 11.85
CA TYR A 579 -9.83 -26.33 10.99
C TYR A 579 -10.65 -25.04 10.82
N VAL A 580 -9.97 -23.98 10.40
CA VAL A 580 -10.58 -22.76 9.84
C VAL A 580 -10.31 -22.76 8.36
N ASP A 581 -11.34 -22.59 7.52
CA ASP A 581 -11.19 -22.39 6.08
C ASP A 581 -11.70 -21.02 5.66
N SER A 582 -10.96 -20.39 4.75
CA SER A 582 -11.33 -19.17 4.05
C SER A 582 -11.32 -19.44 2.55
N LYS A 583 -12.43 -19.13 1.87
CA LYS A 583 -12.57 -19.30 0.42
C LYS A 583 -13.39 -18.19 -0.18
N GLY A 584 -13.06 -17.80 -1.40
CA GLY A 584 -13.82 -16.74 -2.02
C GLY A 584 -13.30 -16.28 -3.37
N ILE A 585 -13.81 -15.09 -3.72
CA ILE A 585 -13.52 -14.43 -5.00
C ILE A 585 -13.29 -12.95 -4.71
N GLU A 586 -12.25 -12.39 -5.29
CA GLU A 586 -12.03 -10.95 -5.39
C GLU A 586 -12.12 -10.55 -6.87
N LEU A 587 -12.85 -9.47 -7.14
CA LEU A 587 -12.97 -8.89 -8.48
C LEU A 587 -12.59 -7.41 -8.41
N ASN A 588 -11.65 -7.00 -9.23
CA ASN A 588 -11.23 -5.61 -9.40
C ASN A 588 -11.48 -5.18 -10.83
N LEU A 589 -12.19 -4.08 -11.01
CA LEU A 589 -12.44 -3.45 -12.30
C LEU A 589 -12.00 -1.99 -12.23
N LYS A 590 -11.12 -1.59 -13.13
CA LYS A 590 -10.69 -0.21 -13.29
C LYS A 590 -11.04 0.25 -14.71
N TRP A 591 -11.98 1.17 -14.81
CA TRP A 591 -12.38 1.84 -16.04
C TRP A 591 -11.71 3.20 -16.11
N GLY A 592 -11.08 3.50 -17.22
CA GLY A 592 -10.58 4.83 -17.56
C GLY A 592 -11.37 5.40 -18.74
N TYR A 593 -11.86 6.64 -18.62
CA TYR A 593 -12.48 7.37 -19.71
C TYR A 593 -12.11 8.84 -19.65
N GLU A 594 -11.17 9.28 -20.50
CA GLU A 594 -10.58 10.64 -20.44
C GLU A 594 -10.13 10.95 -19.00
N ASP A 595 -10.63 12.04 -18.41
CA ASP A 595 -10.36 12.49 -17.04
C ASP A 595 -11.10 11.69 -15.94
N PHE A 596 -11.92 10.67 -16.30
CA PHE A 596 -12.68 9.87 -15.34
C PHE A 596 -12.05 8.50 -15.13
N LYS A 597 -11.91 8.11 -13.86
CA LYS A 597 -11.49 6.77 -13.44
C LYS A 597 -12.58 6.19 -12.54
N LEU A 598 -13.08 4.97 -12.83
CA LEU A 598 -13.98 4.23 -11.96
C LEU A 598 -13.31 2.95 -11.52
N PHE A 599 -13.08 2.85 -10.24
CA PHE A 599 -12.64 1.62 -9.60
C PHE A 599 -13.81 0.92 -8.92
N THR A 600 -13.97 -0.39 -9.16
CA THR A 600 -14.96 -1.23 -8.48
C THR A 600 -14.26 -2.49 -7.99
N GLY A 601 -14.19 -2.66 -6.68
CA GLY A 601 -13.70 -3.84 -6.00
C GLY A 601 -14.85 -4.62 -5.37
N TYR A 602 -14.93 -5.92 -5.60
CA TYR A 602 -15.89 -6.81 -4.96
C TYR A 602 -15.16 -7.96 -4.30
N THR A 603 -15.51 -8.25 -3.04
CA THR A 603 -15.01 -9.41 -2.31
C THR A 603 -16.17 -10.27 -1.86
N PHE A 604 -16.13 -11.55 -2.19
CA PHE A 604 -16.87 -12.60 -1.53
C PHE A 604 -15.89 -13.44 -0.71
N ALA A 605 -16.08 -13.50 0.62
CA ALA A 605 -15.25 -14.30 1.53
C ALA A 605 -16.15 -15.11 2.46
N ASP A 606 -16.09 -16.45 2.33
CA ASP A 606 -16.78 -17.40 3.21
C ASP A 606 -15.74 -18.03 4.13
N VAL A 607 -15.74 -17.61 5.41
CA VAL A 607 -14.78 -18.06 6.41
C VAL A 607 -15.50 -18.85 7.48
N ASN A 608 -15.09 -20.10 7.65
CA ASN A 608 -15.78 -21.02 8.53
C ASN A 608 -14.79 -21.72 9.47
N ARG A 609 -15.26 -22.03 10.68
CA ARG A 609 -14.58 -22.93 11.62
C ARG A 609 -15.33 -24.24 11.70
N THR A 610 -14.65 -25.33 11.48
CA THR A 610 -15.20 -26.71 11.57
C THR A 610 -14.54 -27.44 12.72
N ASN A 611 -15.35 -27.85 13.71
CA ASN A 611 -14.95 -28.66 14.87
C ASN A 611 -15.89 -29.85 14.98
N ASN A 612 -15.37 -31.08 15.05
CA ASN A 612 -16.16 -32.30 15.26
C ASN A 612 -17.40 -32.42 14.34
N ASN A 613 -17.26 -32.09 13.05
CA ASN A 613 -18.30 -32.04 12.02
C ASN A 613 -19.37 -30.94 12.18
N ALA A 614 -19.23 -30.03 13.15
CA ALA A 614 -20.03 -28.82 13.21
C ALA A 614 -19.27 -27.67 12.56
N THR A 615 -19.88 -27.01 11.57
CA THR A 615 -19.32 -25.84 10.89
C THR A 615 -20.07 -24.61 11.32
N VAL A 616 -19.34 -23.61 11.78
CA VAL A 616 -19.86 -22.27 12.13
C VAL A 616 -19.10 -21.20 11.38
N GLN A 617 -19.81 -20.18 10.94
CA GLN A 617 -19.17 -19.03 10.29
C GLN A 617 -18.33 -18.26 11.32
N MET A 618 -17.15 -17.78 10.89
CA MET A 618 -16.28 -16.93 11.70
C MET A 618 -16.94 -15.57 11.95
N PRO A 619 -16.88 -15.05 13.19
CA PRO A 619 -17.45 -13.75 13.52
C PRO A 619 -16.68 -12.60 12.85
N LEU A 620 -17.34 -11.45 12.74
CA LEU A 620 -16.80 -10.20 12.19
C LEU A 620 -16.29 -10.33 10.74
N VAL A 621 -16.84 -11.26 9.96
CA VAL A 621 -16.56 -11.42 8.53
C VAL A 621 -17.80 -11.01 7.73
N ALA A 622 -17.69 -9.90 6.99
CA ALA A 622 -18.67 -9.53 5.99
C ALA A 622 -18.48 -10.40 4.75
N LYS A 623 -19.45 -11.31 4.47
CA LYS A 623 -19.35 -12.22 3.30
C LYS A 623 -19.24 -11.48 1.98
N HIS A 624 -19.93 -10.36 1.86
CA HIS A 624 -19.95 -9.52 0.66
C HIS A 624 -19.48 -8.12 0.99
N ARG A 625 -18.47 -7.65 0.29
CA ARG A 625 -17.98 -6.27 0.34
C ARG A 625 -17.94 -5.69 -1.07
N LEU A 626 -18.27 -4.40 -1.17
CA LEU A 626 -18.15 -3.64 -2.40
C LEU A 626 -17.40 -2.35 -2.11
N ASN A 627 -16.38 -2.07 -2.88
CA ASN A 627 -15.59 -0.86 -2.81
C ASN A 627 -15.72 -0.15 -4.16
N ASN A 628 -16.30 1.05 -4.21
CA ASN A 628 -16.40 1.83 -5.44
C ASN A 628 -15.76 3.19 -5.21
N VAL A 629 -14.94 3.61 -6.16
CA VAL A 629 -14.34 4.94 -6.19
C VAL A 629 -14.51 5.51 -7.59
N LEU A 630 -15.25 6.60 -7.73
CA LEU A 630 -15.36 7.35 -8.97
C LEU A 630 -14.52 8.62 -8.84
N MET A 631 -13.49 8.74 -9.67
CA MET A 631 -12.60 9.89 -9.70
C MET A 631 -12.80 10.70 -10.96
N TYR A 632 -12.76 12.00 -10.81
CA TYR A 632 -12.55 12.98 -11.86
C TYR A 632 -11.20 13.66 -11.60
N GLU A 633 -10.26 13.53 -12.51
CA GLU A 633 -8.93 14.06 -12.38
C GLU A 633 -8.57 14.92 -13.59
N LYS A 634 -8.22 16.17 -13.32
CA LYS A 634 -7.61 17.03 -14.31
C LYS A 634 -6.12 17.12 -13.99
N HIS A 635 -5.36 16.29 -14.68
CA HIS A 635 -3.95 16.05 -14.45
C HIS A 635 -3.16 17.29 -14.03
N GLY A 636 -2.36 17.19 -12.96
CA GLY A 636 -1.54 18.27 -12.44
C GLY A 636 -2.28 19.44 -11.77
N ASN A 637 -3.61 19.45 -11.69
CA ASN A 637 -4.37 20.61 -11.26
C ASN A 637 -5.39 20.35 -10.14
N PHE A 638 -6.28 19.38 -10.36
CA PHE A 638 -7.42 19.15 -9.46
C PHE A 638 -7.94 17.73 -9.63
N TRP A 639 -8.28 17.09 -8.52
CA TRP A 639 -9.03 15.85 -8.56
C TRP A 639 -10.15 15.85 -7.52
N LEU A 640 -11.18 15.07 -7.81
CA LEU A 640 -12.35 14.84 -6.97
C LEU A 640 -12.70 13.35 -7.00
N GLY A 641 -12.84 12.72 -5.83
CA GLY A 641 -13.23 11.33 -5.68
C GLY A 641 -14.51 11.18 -4.90
N LEU A 642 -15.42 10.33 -5.39
CA LEU A 642 -16.61 9.88 -4.68
C LEU A 642 -16.45 8.40 -4.35
N GLU A 643 -16.59 8.07 -3.07
CA GLU A 643 -16.42 6.73 -2.54
C GLU A 643 -17.75 6.15 -2.06
N ALA A 644 -17.91 4.84 -2.23
CA ALA A 644 -19.06 4.10 -1.73
C ALA A 644 -18.66 2.67 -1.35
N TYR A 645 -18.69 2.36 -0.06
CA TYR A 645 -18.31 1.06 0.50
C TYR A 645 -19.53 0.37 1.09
N TYR A 646 -19.74 -0.89 0.70
CA TYR A 646 -20.81 -1.73 1.24
C TYR A 646 -20.25 -2.90 2.03
N PHE A 647 -20.90 -3.21 3.16
CA PHE A 647 -20.63 -4.36 3.99
C PHE A 647 -21.92 -5.14 4.26
N SER A 648 -21.92 -6.44 3.96
CA SER A 648 -23.04 -7.32 4.28
C SER A 648 -23.15 -7.58 5.80
N PRO A 649 -24.28 -8.12 6.28
CA PRO A 649 -24.42 -8.52 7.68
C PRO A 649 -23.30 -9.44 8.13
N GLN A 650 -22.88 -9.33 9.41
CA GLN A 650 -21.80 -10.08 10.02
C GLN A 650 -22.32 -10.80 11.26
N ILE A 651 -21.87 -12.02 11.49
CA ILE A 651 -22.09 -12.72 12.76
C ILE A 651 -21.15 -12.13 13.80
N LEU A 652 -21.66 -11.89 15.00
CA LEU A 652 -20.89 -11.38 16.15
C LEU A 652 -20.44 -12.54 17.05
N ASN A 653 -19.49 -12.28 17.95
CA ASN A 653 -19.00 -13.30 18.89
C ASN A 653 -20.08 -13.81 19.86
N ASP A 654 -21.11 -13.02 20.15
CA ASP A 654 -22.28 -13.41 20.96
C ASP A 654 -23.33 -14.21 20.16
N GLY A 655 -23.13 -14.41 18.86
CA GLY A 655 -24.01 -15.12 17.93
C GLY A 655 -25.13 -14.24 17.35
N GLU A 656 -25.23 -12.97 17.72
CA GLU A 656 -26.15 -12.03 17.10
C GLU A 656 -25.67 -11.69 15.67
N ILE A 657 -26.56 -11.10 14.85
CA ILE A 657 -26.23 -10.71 13.47
C ILE A 657 -26.24 -9.19 13.40
N GLY A 658 -25.08 -8.60 13.14
CA GLY A 658 -24.93 -7.18 12.87
C GLY A 658 -25.58 -6.79 11.54
N GLN A 659 -25.93 -5.52 11.38
CA GLN A 659 -26.62 -5.01 10.19
C GLN A 659 -25.66 -4.80 9.02
N SER A 660 -26.20 -4.79 7.79
CA SER A 660 -25.48 -4.29 6.62
C SER A 660 -25.46 -2.77 6.61
N TYR A 661 -24.41 -2.19 6.05
CA TYR A 661 -24.30 -0.73 5.98
C TYR A 661 -23.51 -0.28 4.74
N TRP A 662 -23.71 1.00 4.41
CA TRP A 662 -22.92 1.73 3.42
C TRP A 662 -22.13 2.85 4.10
N ILE A 663 -20.96 3.13 3.59
CA ILE A 663 -20.15 4.31 3.93
C ILE A 663 -19.92 5.07 2.65
N PHE A 664 -20.16 6.40 2.68
CA PHE A 664 -19.88 7.27 1.54
C PHE A 664 -18.87 8.34 1.93
N GLY A 665 -17.89 8.55 1.07
CA GLY A 665 -16.83 9.56 1.22
C GLY A 665 -16.77 10.47 -0.02
N LEU A 666 -16.33 11.71 0.20
CA LEU A 666 -16.00 12.65 -0.85
C LEU A 666 -14.61 13.20 -0.55
N MET A 667 -13.69 13.08 -1.48
CA MET A 667 -12.32 13.58 -1.35
C MET A 667 -11.97 14.50 -2.49
N SER A 668 -11.08 15.46 -2.24
CA SER A 668 -10.63 16.41 -3.24
C SER A 668 -9.27 16.98 -2.92
N GLU A 669 -8.49 17.28 -3.94
CA GLU A 669 -7.28 18.06 -3.84
C GLU A 669 -7.20 19.06 -4.97
N LYS A 670 -6.77 20.29 -4.66
CA LYS A 670 -6.47 21.34 -5.61
C LYS A 670 -4.98 21.70 -5.52
N ARG A 671 -4.25 21.49 -6.60
CA ARG A 671 -2.88 21.94 -6.76
C ARG A 671 -2.89 23.38 -7.29
N PHE A 672 -2.28 24.32 -6.55
CA PHE A 672 -2.16 25.71 -6.92
C PHE A 672 -0.81 25.99 -7.59
N SER A 673 0.21 25.21 -7.26
CA SER A 673 1.53 25.19 -7.89
C SER A 673 2.18 23.83 -7.61
N GLU A 674 3.34 23.55 -8.19
CA GLU A 674 4.14 22.35 -7.86
C GLU A 674 4.55 22.30 -6.40
N MET A 675 4.64 23.48 -5.74
CA MET A 675 5.04 23.63 -4.34
C MET A 675 3.88 23.59 -3.35
N PHE A 676 2.62 23.75 -3.79
CA PHE A 676 1.50 23.96 -2.87
C PHE A 676 0.19 23.36 -3.37
N SER A 677 -0.41 22.52 -2.54
CA SER A 677 -1.77 22.00 -2.74
C SER A 677 -2.58 22.04 -1.45
N VAL A 678 -3.90 22.03 -1.59
CA VAL A 678 -4.89 21.98 -0.52
C VAL A 678 -5.82 20.81 -0.79
N PHE A 679 -6.10 20.01 0.24
CA PHE A 679 -7.06 18.92 0.18
C PHE A 679 -8.20 19.12 1.19
N LEU A 680 -9.36 18.58 0.85
CA LEU A 680 -10.55 18.59 1.70
C LEU A 680 -11.35 17.31 1.47
N ASN A 681 -11.62 16.56 2.55
CA ASN A 681 -12.29 15.28 2.51
C ASN A 681 -13.45 15.27 3.50
N PHE A 682 -14.53 14.61 3.09
CA PHE A 682 -15.75 14.39 3.86
C PHE A 682 -15.87 12.88 4.07
N GLU A 683 -15.29 12.37 5.16
CA GLU A 683 -15.33 10.95 5.48
C GLU A 683 -16.69 10.59 6.04
N ASN A 684 -17.29 9.48 5.53
CA ASN A 684 -18.57 8.98 6.00
C ASN A 684 -19.65 10.06 6.09
N PHE A 685 -19.84 10.85 5.00
CA PHE A 685 -20.72 12.01 5.00
C PHE A 685 -22.22 11.67 5.20
N THR A 686 -22.58 10.38 5.15
CA THR A 686 -23.91 9.87 5.52
C THR A 686 -24.06 9.60 7.01
N ASP A 687 -23.00 9.81 7.79
CA ASP A 687 -22.96 9.60 9.23
C ASP A 687 -23.38 8.18 9.65
N THR A 688 -22.92 7.19 8.90
CA THR A 688 -23.17 5.79 9.21
C THR A 688 -22.38 5.39 10.46
N ARG A 689 -23.10 5.07 11.54
CA ARG A 689 -22.50 4.66 12.83
C ARG A 689 -23.17 3.40 13.36
N GLN A 690 -22.39 2.50 13.97
CA GLN A 690 -22.94 1.35 14.67
C GLN A 690 -23.99 1.78 15.72
N THR A 691 -23.69 2.84 16.47
CA THR A 691 -24.58 3.40 17.52
C THR A 691 -25.93 3.89 17.02
N ALA A 692 -26.10 4.11 15.71
CA ALA A 692 -27.39 4.48 15.12
C ALA A 692 -28.36 3.29 14.97
N PHE A 693 -27.87 2.05 14.97
CA PHE A 693 -28.66 0.85 14.75
C PHE A 693 -28.33 -0.33 15.67
N ASP A 694 -27.28 -0.23 16.47
CA ASP A 694 -26.90 -1.23 17.48
C ASP A 694 -26.10 -0.56 18.60
N THR A 695 -25.99 -1.22 19.77
CA THR A 695 -25.22 -0.72 20.90
C THR A 695 -23.75 -1.16 20.79
N VAL A 696 -22.84 -0.33 21.30
CA VAL A 696 -21.39 -0.66 21.41
C VAL A 696 -21.02 -1.22 22.76
N TYR A 697 -21.88 -1.07 23.78
CA TYR A 697 -21.73 -1.68 25.11
C TYR A 697 -23.08 -1.97 25.76
N ARG A 698 -23.06 -2.84 26.77
CA ARG A 698 -24.18 -3.16 27.66
C ARG A 698 -23.77 -2.88 29.12
N GLY A 699 -24.75 -2.65 30.00
CA GLY A 699 -24.51 -2.40 31.42
C GLY A 699 -24.31 -0.93 31.75
N ASN A 700 -23.59 -0.67 32.86
CA ASN A 700 -23.31 0.70 33.31
C ASN A 700 -22.09 1.26 32.58
N ILE A 701 -22.08 2.56 32.31
CA ILE A 701 -20.97 3.28 31.69
C ILE A 701 -19.67 3.20 32.50
N ASP A 702 -19.75 3.06 33.83
CA ASP A 702 -18.59 2.93 34.71
C ASP A 702 -17.95 1.53 34.66
N ASN A 703 -18.71 0.52 34.19
CA ASN A 703 -18.22 -0.84 33.97
C ASN A 703 -18.88 -1.44 32.74
N PRO A 704 -18.56 -0.93 31.55
CA PRO A 704 -19.19 -1.33 30.29
C PRO A 704 -18.79 -2.73 29.88
N GLN A 705 -19.75 -3.51 29.40
CA GLN A 705 -19.50 -4.76 28.70
C GLN A 705 -19.53 -4.47 27.20
N PHE A 706 -18.35 -4.31 26.59
CA PHE A 706 -18.25 -3.98 25.17
C PHE A 706 -18.76 -5.12 24.30
N ARG A 707 -19.36 -4.72 23.19
CA ARG A 707 -19.78 -5.59 22.09
C ARG A 707 -18.78 -5.46 20.93
N ASP A 708 -18.88 -6.41 20.01
CA ASP A 708 -18.09 -6.35 18.78
C ASP A 708 -18.35 -5.06 18.00
N ILE A 709 -17.28 -4.43 17.55
CA ILE A 709 -17.34 -3.26 16.66
C ILE A 709 -17.26 -3.77 15.23
N TYR A 710 -18.36 -3.74 14.50
CA TYR A 710 -18.45 -4.22 13.12
C TYR A 710 -18.73 -3.11 12.10
N ALA A 711 -19.13 -1.92 12.54
CA ALA A 711 -19.37 -0.74 11.72
C ALA A 711 -18.68 0.49 12.35
N PRO A 712 -18.52 1.61 11.63
CA PRO A 712 -17.90 2.82 12.18
C PRO A 712 -18.56 3.30 13.47
N VAL A 713 -17.77 3.85 14.38
CA VAL A 713 -18.26 4.50 15.62
C VAL A 713 -18.01 6.01 15.60
N ASP A 714 -17.06 6.46 14.81
CA ASP A 714 -16.60 7.85 14.69
C ASP A 714 -17.51 8.74 13.82
N GLY A 715 -18.39 8.15 12.97
CA GLY A 715 -19.38 8.86 12.19
C GLY A 715 -18.81 9.79 11.12
N PHE A 716 -19.50 10.91 10.90
CA PHE A 716 -19.08 11.91 9.91
C PHE A 716 -17.92 12.76 10.42
N VAL A 717 -16.79 12.71 9.72
CA VAL A 717 -15.61 13.54 10.00
C VAL A 717 -15.21 14.30 8.74
N ILE A 718 -14.98 15.60 8.87
CA ILE A 718 -14.34 16.42 7.83
C ILE A 718 -12.86 16.51 8.17
N ASN A 719 -11.99 16.19 7.23
CA ASN A 719 -10.59 16.48 7.33
C ASN A 719 -10.14 17.39 6.19
N GLY A 720 -9.18 18.26 6.45
CA GLY A 720 -8.65 19.15 5.44
C GLY A 720 -7.28 19.67 5.83
N GLY A 721 -6.49 19.89 4.80
CA GLY A 721 -5.10 20.28 5.04
C GLY A 721 -4.41 20.84 3.82
N LEU A 722 -3.12 21.04 3.99
CA LEU A 722 -2.25 21.57 2.96
C LEU A 722 -0.95 20.75 2.87
N LYS A 723 -0.46 20.62 1.65
CA LYS A 723 0.84 20.04 1.34
C LYS A 723 1.76 21.10 0.79
N LEU A 724 2.99 21.10 1.28
CA LEU A 724 4.06 21.94 0.79
C LEU A 724 5.20 21.06 0.28
N ARG A 725 5.67 21.32 -0.93
CA ARG A 725 6.90 20.76 -1.49
C ARG A 725 7.86 21.94 -1.70
N LEU A 726 8.85 22.04 -0.83
CA LEU A 726 9.71 23.25 -0.71
C LEU A 726 11.04 23.09 -1.44
N LEU A 727 11.45 21.86 -1.75
CA LEU A 727 12.67 21.53 -2.49
C LEU A 727 12.35 20.42 -3.50
#